data_c5637b5bae6195e1cd6cd810af569277
#
_entry.id   c5637b5bae6195e1cd6cd810af569277
#
_cell.length_a   1.000
_cell.length_b   1.000
_cell.length_c   1.000
_cell.angle_alpha   90.00
_cell.angle_beta   90.00
_cell.angle_gamma   90.00
#
_symmetry.space_group_name_H-M   'P 1'
#
loop_
_entity.id
_entity.type
_entity.pdbx_description
1 polymer ?
#
loop_
_entity_poly.entity_id
_entity_poly.type
_entity_poly.pdbx_seq_one_letter_code
_entity_poly.pdbx_strand_id
1 'polypeptide(L)'
;MNGLSSSEVLSNREKYGSNKLPEPKLKKWYTFALEALSEKITLILISIALLQLVLAVVGVMEFSEPVMILVVLAIVTGIAVKTGLGVQKSAAELKAKTSERYCDVIRDNKVQTINKDELVVGDIVCIGMGQEIFADGYLIEGKVSVNNAAINGETKECKKIPVPNYIHKKTSSTDAYTNQNCLFAGTTVMAGEGKMIVTDVGVNTVNGDTLVKMQTLEAPKTALDIALDSLSEFISKWGTIAASVTFMVLMISGILNAGFSDYFSGGTLNIIQKVAQNFSIALTIIVAAVPEGLPLIVKLVTKQNVSTMERSNILAKNPGKIPELAYVNIICTDKTGTLTTGMMTPKKVISGNGEEVNRDSSLWNQIKENICLNNSAVFDSNNMITGGNSIDRAILSLVDWEQYEEIHNRIRQKVKQVFNSSNKYSAFTTNEGITYYKGAPEKLVDKCADFMDGDMVKPITDDVRASIYGNIKNMTTNAMRCIALTVKMQDLVENELPNNMTLLGVVGVVDPVRAEVPDAVWTAQQAGIQVIEITGDCIETAIAVAKECGIYHDGDVALTNDEFEAMTDEQIKEIIPSLRVISRCSPNTKLRLVTLAQEIGKSVAMTGDGVNDSPALKRADVGFGMQSGSDVAKEASDIILTDDNFASVVKAVELGRTFMHNIMMFLEFQLPINISLLILSVVYPLIASCALLASVQILIVNIIMDSLNSLSFGGEPPKPEYMIERPIKKGSGLFIRGAKKRIAISTVTFIALYGIITLSPISNMFSSEVEAITARFALLCFMAVFNGFGIRTEHINLLNRIGKNKLFSYIAIGIFGLTVLLCNLAGELLKVTPLDYEHWAVVILLAFMVIPVDLIRKTVKIIKENKELKEGNACQLV
;
A
#
# COMPACT_ATOMS: atom_id res chain seq x y z
N MET A 1 42.80 -0.13 -11.85
CA MET A 1 42.82 1.12 -11.03
C MET A 1 42.60 0.69 -9.58
N ASN A 2 43.39 1.20 -8.66
CA ASN A 2 43.46 0.69 -7.29
C ASN A 2 42.36 1.23 -6.36
N GLY A 3 41.49 2.14 -6.83
CA GLY A 3 40.51 2.84 -5.98
C GLY A 3 41.15 3.80 -4.97
N LEU A 4 40.34 4.51 -4.22
CA LEU A 4 40.80 5.42 -3.16
C LEU A 4 41.28 4.62 -1.95
N SER A 5 42.31 5.08 -1.27
CA SER A 5 42.70 4.62 0.06
C SER A 5 41.78 5.22 1.13
N SER A 6 41.70 4.58 2.27
CA SER A 6 40.85 5.05 3.39
C SER A 6 41.22 6.47 3.85
N SER A 7 42.48 6.91 3.74
CA SER A 7 42.93 8.29 4.03
C SER A 7 42.46 9.29 2.99
N GLU A 8 42.47 8.90 1.70
CA GLU A 8 42.00 9.74 0.60
C GLU A 8 40.47 9.92 0.66
N VAL A 9 39.72 8.86 1.04
CA VAL A 9 38.26 8.94 1.27
C VAL A 9 37.94 9.99 2.32
N LEU A 10 38.64 10.00 3.45
CA LEU A 10 38.44 11.02 4.49
C LEU A 10 38.76 12.42 4.00
N SER A 11 39.89 12.62 3.31
CA SER A 11 40.29 13.91 2.74
C SER A 11 39.30 14.42 1.69
N ASN A 12 38.81 13.54 0.81
CA ASN A 12 37.83 13.90 -0.21
C ASN A 12 36.45 14.17 0.40
N ARG A 13 36.07 13.49 1.49
CA ARG A 13 34.84 13.78 2.25
C ARG A 13 34.88 15.16 2.90
N GLU A 14 36.02 15.58 3.47
CA GLU A 14 36.17 16.93 4.04
C GLU A 14 36.15 18.00 2.96
N LYS A 15 36.74 17.73 1.80
CA LYS A 15 36.91 18.74 0.73
C LYS A 15 35.65 18.90 -0.14
N TYR A 16 34.99 17.82 -0.50
CA TYR A 16 33.88 17.80 -1.45
C TYR A 16 32.54 17.40 -0.85
N GLY A 17 32.50 16.94 0.40
CA GLY A 17 31.33 16.38 1.05
C GLY A 17 31.12 14.90 0.75
N SER A 18 30.00 14.37 1.21
CA SER A 18 29.51 13.04 0.91
C SER A 18 28.26 13.11 0.02
N ASN A 19 27.80 11.99 -0.49
CA ASN A 19 26.62 11.91 -1.35
C ASN A 19 25.29 12.07 -0.59
N LYS A 20 25.36 12.43 0.70
CA LYS A 20 24.17 12.64 1.51
C LYS A 20 23.42 13.90 1.07
N LEU A 21 22.17 13.76 0.63
CA LEU A 21 21.29 14.89 0.38
C LEU A 21 20.82 15.51 1.70
N PRO A 22 20.65 16.86 1.75
CA PRO A 22 20.14 17.50 2.96
C PRO A 22 18.76 16.91 3.32
N GLU A 23 18.61 16.48 4.56
CA GLU A 23 17.33 16.00 5.05
C GLU A 23 16.29 17.12 5.03
N PRO A 24 15.05 16.87 4.62
CA PRO A 24 13.99 17.86 4.68
C PRO A 24 13.83 18.31 6.12
N LYS A 25 13.83 19.64 6.34
CA LYS A 25 13.69 20.22 7.68
C LYS A 25 12.36 19.75 8.27
N LEU A 26 12.43 19.01 9.37
CA LEU A 26 11.24 18.58 10.08
C LEU A 26 10.48 19.83 10.58
N LYS A 27 9.16 19.87 10.32
CA LYS A 27 8.29 20.94 10.84
C LYS A 27 8.37 20.93 12.36
N LYS A 28 8.58 22.11 12.96
CA LYS A 28 8.63 22.27 14.42
C LYS A 28 7.20 22.28 14.98
N TRP A 29 7.04 22.02 16.27
CA TRP A 29 5.73 21.93 16.91
C TRP A 29 4.86 23.17 16.69
N TYR A 30 5.47 24.36 16.67
CA TYR A 30 4.73 25.62 16.46
C TYR A 30 4.19 25.77 15.03
N THR A 31 4.81 25.11 14.04
CA THR A 31 4.27 25.11 12.67
C THR A 31 2.96 24.34 12.61
N PHE A 32 2.89 23.19 13.28
CA PHE A 32 1.64 22.44 13.41
C PHE A 32 0.57 23.20 14.20
N ALA A 33 0.99 23.94 15.24
CA ALA A 33 0.07 24.79 15.99
C ALA A 33 -0.48 25.92 15.13
N LEU A 34 0.38 26.60 14.35
CA LEU A 34 -0.06 27.66 13.44
C LEU A 34 -0.94 27.12 12.30
N GLU A 35 -0.63 25.96 11.74
CA GLU A 35 -1.48 25.30 10.73
C GLU A 35 -2.87 25.01 11.30
N ALA A 36 -2.96 24.43 12.51
CA ALA A 36 -4.23 24.15 13.18
C ALA A 36 -5.02 25.43 13.51
N LEU A 37 -4.34 26.48 13.97
CA LEU A 37 -4.98 27.76 14.26
C LEU A 37 -5.39 28.56 13.01
N SER A 38 -4.75 28.32 11.87
CA SER A 38 -5.04 28.97 10.59
C SER A 38 -6.13 28.27 9.78
N GLU A 39 -6.61 27.13 10.21
CA GLU A 39 -7.77 26.47 9.59
C GLU A 39 -8.99 27.40 9.61
N LYS A 40 -9.73 27.50 8.52
CA LYS A 40 -10.89 28.43 8.37
C LYS A 40 -11.87 28.34 9.54
N ILE A 41 -12.11 27.14 10.02
CA ILE A 41 -13.04 26.82 11.11
C ILE A 41 -12.51 27.32 12.44
N THR A 42 -11.25 27.05 12.73
CA THR A 42 -10.57 27.52 13.95
C THR A 42 -10.52 29.04 14.00
N LEU A 43 -10.30 29.71 12.86
CA LEU A 43 -10.35 31.16 12.76
C LEU A 43 -11.75 31.73 13.07
N ILE A 44 -12.82 31.06 12.63
CA ILE A 44 -14.20 31.40 12.96
C ILE A 44 -14.40 31.29 14.48
N LEU A 45 -13.99 30.17 15.10
CA LEU A 45 -14.12 29.97 16.55
C LEU A 45 -13.32 31.00 17.36
N ILE A 46 -12.08 31.33 16.92
CA ILE A 46 -11.28 32.39 17.53
C ILE A 46 -12.01 33.73 17.43
N SER A 47 -12.56 34.05 16.25
CA SER A 47 -13.30 35.31 16.04
C SER A 47 -14.54 35.38 16.93
N ILE A 48 -15.24 34.25 17.11
CA ILE A 48 -16.38 34.11 18.00
C ILE A 48 -15.95 34.34 19.47
N ALA A 49 -14.88 33.65 19.91
CA ALA A 49 -14.38 33.79 21.28
C ALA A 49 -13.92 35.20 21.57
N LEU A 50 -13.26 35.86 20.63
CA LEU A 50 -12.85 37.27 20.79
C LEU A 50 -14.06 38.22 20.86
N LEU A 51 -15.07 38.02 20.02
CA LEU A 51 -16.29 38.82 20.05
C LEU A 51 -17.03 38.62 21.38
N GLN A 52 -17.20 37.39 21.83
CA GLN A 52 -17.83 37.10 23.12
C GLN A 52 -17.00 37.65 24.30
N LEU A 53 -15.66 37.63 24.21
CA LEU A 53 -14.81 38.26 25.23
C LEU A 53 -15.04 39.77 25.31
N VAL A 54 -15.15 40.45 24.19
CA VAL A 54 -15.49 41.87 24.14
C VAL A 54 -16.86 42.13 24.77
N LEU A 55 -17.87 41.33 24.46
CA LEU A 55 -19.20 41.44 25.07
C LEU A 55 -19.19 41.15 26.57
N ALA A 56 -18.36 40.24 27.04
CA ALA A 56 -18.16 39.97 28.46
C ALA A 56 -17.49 41.13 29.19
N VAL A 57 -16.50 41.77 28.58
CA VAL A 57 -15.83 42.97 29.16
C VAL A 57 -16.84 44.15 29.28
N VAL A 58 -17.78 44.24 28.34
CA VAL A 58 -18.85 45.29 28.39
C VAL A 58 -19.96 44.93 29.39
N GLY A 59 -19.88 43.71 30.02
CA GLY A 59 -20.89 43.27 31.00
C GLY A 59 -22.19 42.72 30.38
N VAL A 60 -22.19 42.40 29.10
CA VAL A 60 -23.34 41.85 28.36
C VAL A 60 -23.44 40.33 28.49
N MET A 61 -22.27 39.65 28.66
CA MET A 61 -22.17 38.20 28.77
C MET A 61 -21.21 37.77 29.89
N GLU A 62 -21.27 36.52 30.27
CA GLU A 62 -20.32 35.95 31.26
C GLU A 62 -18.97 35.62 30.60
N PHE A 63 -17.88 35.72 31.37
CA PHE A 63 -16.51 35.39 30.93
C PHE A 63 -16.32 33.88 30.73
N SER A 64 -17.16 33.02 31.31
CA SER A 64 -17.03 31.59 31.30
C SER A 64 -17.06 31.00 29.85
N GLU A 65 -17.95 31.47 28.99
CA GLU A 65 -18.09 30.95 27.63
C GLU A 65 -16.87 31.23 26.72
N PRO A 66 -16.40 32.49 26.52
CA PRO A 66 -15.26 32.75 25.68
C PRO A 66 -13.96 32.13 26.19
N VAL A 67 -13.76 32.08 27.51
CA VAL A 67 -12.59 31.44 28.11
C VAL A 67 -12.59 29.94 27.83
N MET A 68 -13.73 29.29 27.94
CA MET A 68 -13.82 27.84 27.64
C MET A 68 -13.62 27.53 26.17
N ILE A 69 -14.11 28.34 25.25
CA ILE A 69 -13.82 28.17 23.82
C ILE A 69 -12.31 28.24 23.59
N LEU A 70 -11.61 29.19 24.21
CA LEU A 70 -10.15 29.28 24.09
C LEU A 70 -9.40 28.09 24.73
N VAL A 71 -9.86 27.60 25.86
CA VAL A 71 -9.28 26.39 26.51
C VAL A 71 -9.45 25.18 25.61
N VAL A 72 -10.64 25.02 25.05
CA VAL A 72 -10.93 23.93 24.13
C VAL A 72 -10.08 24.02 22.86
N LEU A 73 -9.96 25.18 22.25
CA LEU A 73 -9.07 25.43 21.12
C LEU A 73 -7.60 25.07 21.45
N ALA A 74 -7.15 25.40 22.65
CA ALA A 74 -5.81 25.00 23.10
C ALA A 74 -5.64 23.48 23.19
N ILE A 75 -6.67 22.77 23.69
CA ILE A 75 -6.66 21.30 23.77
C ILE A 75 -6.64 20.69 22.35
N VAL A 76 -7.50 21.16 21.43
CA VAL A 76 -7.54 20.69 20.03
C VAL A 76 -6.21 20.93 19.34
N THR A 77 -5.68 22.14 19.46
CA THR A 77 -4.37 22.48 18.91
C THR A 77 -3.27 21.57 19.49
N GLY A 78 -3.30 21.29 20.79
CA GLY A 78 -2.38 20.36 21.45
C GLY A 78 -2.46 18.93 20.88
N ILE A 79 -3.67 18.43 20.64
CA ILE A 79 -3.91 17.11 20.00
C ILE A 79 -3.38 17.13 18.56
N ALA A 80 -3.67 18.17 17.79
CA ALA A 80 -3.22 18.32 16.40
C ALA A 80 -1.69 18.34 16.31
N VAL A 81 -1.01 19.09 17.19
CA VAL A 81 0.46 19.13 17.30
C VAL A 81 1.03 17.75 17.63
N LYS A 82 0.50 17.08 18.66
CA LYS A 82 0.99 15.75 19.06
C LYS A 82 0.81 14.72 17.96
N THR A 83 -0.33 14.75 17.28
CA THR A 83 -0.63 13.86 16.17
C THR A 83 0.27 14.17 14.98
N GLY A 84 0.41 15.44 14.60
CA GLY A 84 1.26 15.87 13.49
C GLY A 84 2.73 15.48 13.70
N LEU A 85 3.29 15.72 14.90
CA LEU A 85 4.64 15.27 15.26
C LEU A 85 4.77 13.75 15.20
N GLY A 86 3.76 13.02 15.67
CA GLY A 86 3.76 11.55 15.64
C GLY A 86 3.73 10.98 14.20
N VAL A 87 2.92 11.57 13.33
CA VAL A 87 2.86 11.19 11.90
C VAL A 87 4.17 11.51 11.20
N GLN A 88 4.72 12.71 11.45
CA GLN A 88 6.00 13.12 10.87
C GLN A 88 7.15 12.20 11.29
N LYS A 89 7.22 11.82 12.57
CA LYS A 89 8.23 10.88 13.08
C LYS A 89 8.10 9.51 12.41
N SER A 90 6.90 8.96 12.35
CA SER A 90 6.65 7.67 11.68
C SER A 90 6.99 7.71 10.18
N ALA A 91 6.66 8.80 9.49
CA ALA A 91 7.01 9.00 8.08
C ALA A 91 8.53 9.11 7.86
N ALA A 92 9.25 9.79 8.77
CA ALA A 92 10.71 9.89 8.72
C ALA A 92 11.39 8.52 8.95
N GLU A 93 10.92 7.74 9.94
CA GLU A 93 11.41 6.38 10.21
C GLU A 93 11.15 5.45 9.01
N LEU A 94 9.96 5.54 8.40
CA LEU A 94 9.62 4.77 7.21
C LEU A 94 10.51 5.15 6.02
N LYS A 95 10.71 6.46 5.79
CA LYS A 95 11.58 6.96 4.73
C LYS A 95 13.03 6.52 4.94
N ALA A 96 13.54 6.53 6.18
CA ALA A 96 14.87 6.04 6.50
C ALA A 96 15.02 4.55 6.11
N LYS A 97 14.06 3.70 6.51
CA LYS A 97 14.06 2.26 6.16
C LYS A 97 13.99 1.99 4.65
N THR A 98 13.23 2.81 3.90
CA THR A 98 13.07 2.64 2.44
C THR A 98 14.18 3.27 1.61
N SER A 99 14.95 4.20 2.17
CA SER A 99 16.01 4.93 1.46
C SER A 99 17.40 4.34 1.65
N GLU A 100 17.57 3.31 2.48
CA GLU A 100 18.84 2.59 2.56
C GLU A 100 19.12 1.87 1.24
N ARG A 101 20.12 2.38 0.51
CA ARG A 101 20.60 1.84 -0.75
C ARG A 101 22.10 1.62 -0.65
N TYR A 102 22.58 0.57 -1.27
CA TYR A 102 23.97 0.16 -1.24
C TYR A 102 24.53 0.13 -2.64
N CYS A 103 25.82 0.39 -2.79
CA CYS A 103 26.55 0.28 -4.05
C CYS A 103 27.92 -0.33 -3.80
N ASP A 104 28.42 -1.03 -4.80
CA ASP A 104 29.73 -1.66 -4.77
C ASP A 104 30.79 -0.68 -5.26
N VAL A 105 31.78 -0.40 -4.43
CA VAL A 105 32.89 0.49 -4.76
C VAL A 105 34.22 -0.24 -4.63
N ILE A 106 35.21 0.19 -5.41
CA ILE A 106 36.58 -0.29 -5.29
C ILE A 106 37.34 0.70 -4.42
N ARG A 107 37.73 0.28 -3.22
CA ARG A 107 38.60 1.03 -2.29
C ARG A 107 39.69 0.09 -1.78
N ASP A 108 40.90 0.60 -1.57
CA ASP A 108 42.06 -0.19 -1.12
C ASP A 108 42.27 -1.47 -1.95
N ASN A 109 42.04 -1.40 -3.27
CA ASN A 109 42.13 -2.50 -4.23
C ASN A 109 41.16 -3.70 -3.96
N LYS A 110 40.07 -3.46 -3.21
CA LYS A 110 39.02 -4.44 -2.89
C LYS A 110 37.65 -3.88 -3.20
N VAL A 111 36.74 -4.73 -3.68
CA VAL A 111 35.32 -4.38 -3.80
C VAL A 111 34.70 -4.37 -2.40
N GLN A 112 34.03 -3.27 -2.08
CA GLN A 112 33.33 -3.06 -0.80
C GLN A 112 31.92 -2.57 -1.08
N THR A 113 30.93 -3.13 -0.43
CA THR A 113 29.56 -2.64 -0.50
C THR A 113 29.36 -1.56 0.57
N ILE A 114 29.08 -0.33 0.13
CA ILE A 114 28.87 0.82 1.02
C ILE A 114 27.47 1.41 0.83
N ASN A 115 27.00 2.18 1.83
CA ASN A 115 25.78 2.96 1.65
C ASN A 115 26.01 4.08 0.62
N LYS A 116 25.05 4.32 -0.26
CA LYS A 116 25.12 5.38 -1.30
C LYS A 116 25.49 6.75 -0.74
N ASP A 117 25.06 7.04 0.50
CA ASP A 117 25.30 8.33 1.16
C ASP A 117 26.79 8.52 1.55
N GLU A 118 27.56 7.41 1.57
CA GLU A 118 29.00 7.41 1.90
C GLU A 118 29.91 7.60 0.68
N LEU A 119 29.34 7.67 -0.54
CA LEU A 119 30.09 7.96 -1.76
C LEU A 119 30.79 9.31 -1.65
N VAL A 120 32.01 9.36 -2.14
CA VAL A 120 32.83 10.57 -2.24
C VAL A 120 33.38 10.75 -3.64
N VAL A 121 33.77 11.97 -3.98
CA VAL A 121 34.42 12.27 -5.26
C VAL A 121 35.72 11.45 -5.39
N GLY A 122 35.89 10.79 -6.52
CA GLY A 122 37.01 9.90 -6.82
C GLY A 122 36.77 8.41 -6.56
N ASP A 123 35.65 8.04 -5.94
CA ASP A 123 35.27 6.64 -5.79
C ASP A 123 35.08 5.96 -7.17
N ILE A 124 35.49 4.69 -7.27
CA ILE A 124 35.21 3.85 -8.41
C ILE A 124 34.04 2.95 -8.08
N VAL A 125 32.89 3.18 -8.72
CA VAL A 125 31.64 2.45 -8.50
C VAL A 125 31.50 1.37 -9.57
N CYS A 126 31.19 0.14 -9.17
CA CYS A 126 30.77 -0.94 -10.05
C CYS A 126 29.29 -0.78 -10.37
N ILE A 127 28.94 -0.70 -11.65
CA ILE A 127 27.56 -0.51 -12.11
C ILE A 127 27.14 -1.66 -13.02
N GLY A 128 25.90 -2.14 -12.85
CA GLY A 128 25.32 -3.22 -13.63
C GLY A 128 23.86 -2.99 -13.97
N MET A 129 23.31 -3.86 -14.81
CA MET A 129 21.91 -3.80 -15.25
C MET A 129 20.94 -3.76 -14.06
N GLY A 130 19.96 -2.86 -14.09
CA GLY A 130 18.95 -2.68 -13.06
C GLY A 130 19.36 -1.81 -11.88
N GLN A 131 20.61 -1.34 -11.83
CA GLN A 131 21.12 -0.47 -10.78
C GLN A 131 20.89 1.01 -11.09
N GLU A 132 20.56 1.77 -10.06
CA GLU A 132 20.50 3.22 -10.09
C GLU A 132 21.91 3.80 -9.90
N ILE A 133 22.19 4.87 -10.63
CA ILE A 133 23.43 5.64 -10.49
C ILE A 133 23.21 6.71 -9.42
N PHE A 134 23.98 6.67 -8.33
CA PHE A 134 23.76 7.52 -7.16
C PHE A 134 24.55 8.83 -7.14
N ALA A 135 25.53 8.98 -8.02
CA ALA A 135 26.40 10.17 -8.10
C ALA A 135 26.73 10.47 -9.56
N ASP A 136 27.14 11.68 -9.87
CA ASP A 136 27.60 12.00 -11.22
C ASP A 136 29.03 11.50 -11.43
N GLY A 137 29.32 11.07 -12.66
CA GLY A 137 30.67 10.59 -12.99
C GLY A 137 30.87 10.24 -14.44
N TYR A 138 32.00 9.61 -14.72
CA TYR A 138 32.40 9.14 -16.05
C TYR A 138 32.55 7.63 -16.08
N LEU A 139 32.08 7.01 -17.15
CA LEU A 139 32.35 5.59 -17.39
C LEU A 139 33.84 5.43 -17.74
N ILE A 140 34.54 4.57 -17.02
CA ILE A 140 36.00 4.31 -17.22
C ILE A 140 36.28 2.93 -17.80
N GLU A 141 35.38 1.96 -17.61
CA GLU A 141 35.49 0.57 -18.08
C GLU A 141 34.11 0.01 -18.38
N GLY A 142 33.97 -0.85 -19.37
CA GLY A 142 32.71 -1.50 -19.74
C GLY A 142 31.90 -0.74 -20.78
N LYS A 143 30.67 -1.20 -21.03
CA LYS A 143 29.71 -0.52 -21.93
C LYS A 143 28.35 -0.66 -21.29
N VAL A 144 27.65 0.44 -21.07
CA VAL A 144 26.33 0.45 -20.46
C VAL A 144 25.34 1.25 -21.31
N SER A 145 24.08 0.86 -21.26
CA SER A 145 22.96 1.64 -21.77
C SER A 145 22.20 2.19 -20.56
N VAL A 146 21.94 3.49 -20.53
CA VAL A 146 21.25 4.14 -19.40
C VAL A 146 19.97 4.82 -19.87
N ASN A 147 18.98 4.88 -18.97
CA ASN A 147 17.76 5.63 -19.15
C ASN A 147 17.89 6.99 -18.44
N ASN A 148 17.83 8.06 -19.21
CA ASN A 148 17.93 9.43 -18.70
C ASN A 148 16.56 10.09 -18.43
N ALA A 149 15.46 9.33 -18.45
CA ALA A 149 14.10 9.88 -18.28
C ALA A 149 13.90 10.66 -16.98
N ALA A 150 14.59 10.27 -15.92
CA ALA A 150 14.56 10.98 -14.63
C ALA A 150 15.15 12.41 -14.71
N ILE A 151 15.95 12.71 -15.74
CA ILE A 151 16.65 13.99 -15.88
C ILE A 151 16.01 14.86 -16.96
N ASN A 152 15.79 14.32 -18.17
CA ASN A 152 15.31 15.07 -19.33
C ASN A 152 13.89 14.68 -19.80
N GLY A 153 13.24 13.74 -19.14
CA GLY A 153 11.91 13.24 -19.50
C GLY A 153 11.88 12.31 -20.72
N GLU A 154 13.02 12.09 -21.39
CA GLU A 154 13.10 11.21 -22.56
C GLU A 154 13.39 9.77 -22.17
N THR A 155 12.52 8.85 -22.56
CA THR A 155 12.65 7.41 -22.27
C THR A 155 13.64 6.67 -23.19
N LYS A 156 14.32 7.40 -24.08
CA LYS A 156 15.25 6.81 -25.04
C LYS A 156 16.51 6.31 -24.35
N GLU A 157 16.89 5.07 -24.62
CA GLU A 157 18.15 4.50 -24.14
C GLU A 157 19.36 5.24 -24.69
N CYS A 158 20.28 5.64 -23.81
CA CYS A 158 21.52 6.31 -24.12
C CYS A 158 22.69 5.35 -23.92
N LYS A 159 23.32 4.93 -25.00
CA LYS A 159 24.57 4.14 -24.96
C LYS A 159 25.72 4.96 -24.45
N LYS A 160 26.43 4.45 -23.44
CA LYS A 160 27.58 5.06 -22.81
C LYS A 160 28.84 4.25 -23.09
N ILE A 161 29.95 4.93 -23.34
CA ILE A 161 31.26 4.37 -23.67
C ILE A 161 32.35 4.94 -22.74
N PRO A 162 33.38 4.17 -22.42
CA PRO A 162 34.45 4.63 -21.53
C PRO A 162 35.19 5.85 -22.05
N VAL A 163 35.66 6.69 -21.14
CA VAL A 163 36.59 7.80 -21.44
C VAL A 163 37.98 7.25 -21.74
N PRO A 164 38.59 7.56 -22.88
CA PRO A 164 39.92 7.03 -23.24
C PRO A 164 41.07 7.46 -22.31
N ASN A 165 41.03 8.72 -21.82
CA ASN A 165 41.97 9.26 -20.82
C ASN A 165 41.20 10.13 -19.84
N TYR A 166 41.15 9.71 -18.56
CA TYR A 166 40.46 10.45 -17.51
C TYR A 166 41.28 11.69 -17.07
N ILE A 167 40.74 12.87 -17.30
CA ILE A 167 41.20 14.13 -16.68
C ILE A 167 40.02 14.61 -15.81
N HIS A 168 40.29 14.84 -14.52
CA HIS A 168 39.29 15.30 -13.56
C HIS A 168 38.65 16.61 -14.04
N LYS A 169 37.44 16.55 -14.59
CA LYS A 169 36.68 17.70 -15.05
C LYS A 169 35.29 17.66 -14.41
N LYS A 170 34.86 18.78 -13.84
CA LYS A 170 33.55 18.92 -13.26
C LYS A 170 32.46 18.80 -14.34
N THR A 171 31.39 18.02 -14.06
CA THR A 171 30.34 17.64 -15.02
C THR A 171 29.24 18.70 -15.18
N SER A 172 29.41 19.90 -14.66
CA SER A 172 28.40 20.94 -14.52
C SER A 172 28.09 21.71 -15.79
N SER A 173 27.39 21.13 -16.77
CA SER A 173 26.69 21.92 -17.80
C SER A 173 25.52 21.13 -18.40
N THR A 174 24.46 21.84 -18.84
CA THR A 174 23.29 21.28 -19.54
C THR A 174 23.66 20.49 -20.80
N ASP A 175 24.80 20.77 -21.43
CA ASP A 175 25.31 20.02 -22.59
C ASP A 175 25.89 18.64 -22.21
N ALA A 176 26.05 18.37 -20.92
CA ALA A 176 26.57 17.09 -20.44
C ALA A 176 25.60 15.92 -20.71
N TYR A 177 24.30 16.17 -20.84
CA TYR A 177 23.30 15.11 -21.08
C TYR A 177 23.50 14.36 -22.39
N THR A 178 24.04 15.02 -23.39
CA THR A 178 24.35 14.43 -24.70
C THR A 178 25.68 13.70 -24.72
N ASN A 179 26.54 13.90 -23.69
CA ASN A 179 27.87 13.30 -23.64
C ASN A 179 27.78 11.79 -23.39
N GLN A 180 28.38 11.02 -24.29
CA GLN A 180 28.35 9.54 -24.24
C GLN A 180 29.23 8.93 -23.13
N ASN A 181 30.01 9.71 -22.43
CA ASN A 181 30.90 9.24 -21.37
C ASN A 181 30.37 9.55 -19.98
N CYS A 182 29.42 10.50 -19.85
CA CYS A 182 28.90 10.97 -18.58
C CYS A 182 27.73 10.09 -18.10
N LEU A 183 27.71 9.82 -16.79
CA LEU A 183 26.68 9.15 -16.05
C LEU A 183 26.16 10.10 -14.96
N PHE A 184 24.86 10.12 -14.70
CA PHE A 184 24.21 11.11 -13.83
C PHE A 184 23.43 10.45 -12.72
N ALA A 185 23.44 11.08 -11.54
CA ALA A 185 22.64 10.67 -10.39
C ALA A 185 21.14 10.63 -10.75
N GLY A 186 20.47 9.56 -10.34
CA GLY A 186 19.05 9.31 -10.60
C GLY A 186 18.76 8.65 -11.95
N THR A 187 19.78 8.32 -12.75
CA THR A 187 19.63 7.52 -13.97
C THR A 187 19.82 6.04 -13.68
N THR A 188 19.32 5.20 -14.58
CA THR A 188 19.33 3.75 -14.39
C THR A 188 20.06 3.05 -15.52
N VAL A 189 20.83 2.02 -15.16
CA VAL A 189 21.49 1.12 -16.12
C VAL A 189 20.46 0.13 -16.67
N MET A 190 20.14 0.26 -17.97
CA MET A 190 19.17 -0.61 -18.67
C MET A 190 19.80 -1.90 -19.17
N ALA A 191 21.05 -1.83 -19.58
CA ALA A 191 21.80 -2.97 -20.11
C ALA A 191 23.30 -2.75 -19.95
N GLY A 192 24.06 -3.86 -19.84
CA GLY A 192 25.52 -3.89 -19.73
C GLY A 192 26.01 -3.73 -18.29
N GLU A 193 27.33 -3.72 -18.17
CA GLU A 193 28.06 -3.54 -16.92
C GLU A 193 29.32 -2.70 -17.15
N GLY A 194 29.78 -2.05 -16.10
CA GLY A 194 30.95 -1.20 -16.18
C GLY A 194 31.43 -0.66 -14.84
N LYS A 195 32.47 0.16 -14.91
CA LYS A 195 32.99 0.91 -13.75
C LYS A 195 32.92 2.40 -14.05
N MET A 196 32.45 3.16 -13.11
CA MET A 196 32.38 4.61 -13.18
C MET A 196 33.26 5.25 -12.10
N ILE A 197 33.86 6.41 -12.41
CA ILE A 197 34.52 7.24 -11.41
C ILE A 197 33.63 8.42 -11.05
N VAL A 198 33.44 8.65 -9.76
CA VAL A 198 32.56 9.70 -9.20
C VAL A 198 33.27 11.06 -9.31
N THR A 199 32.58 12.05 -9.88
CA THR A 199 33.07 13.44 -10.02
C THR A 199 32.33 14.43 -9.13
N ASP A 200 31.02 14.24 -8.91
CA ASP A 200 30.17 15.11 -8.12
C ASP A 200 29.19 14.28 -7.25
N VAL A 201 28.96 14.73 -6.01
CA VAL A 201 28.15 14.04 -5.02
C VAL A 201 27.09 14.95 -4.41
N GLY A 202 25.97 14.38 -3.99
CA GLY A 202 24.91 15.06 -3.26
C GLY A 202 24.31 16.24 -4.00
N VAL A 203 24.25 17.40 -3.36
CA VAL A 203 23.71 18.64 -3.94
C VAL A 203 24.52 19.19 -5.12
N ASN A 204 25.78 18.76 -5.27
CA ASN A 204 26.64 19.22 -6.33
C ASN A 204 26.45 18.45 -7.65
N THR A 205 25.65 17.36 -7.63
CA THR A 205 25.29 16.64 -8.86
C THR A 205 24.41 17.52 -9.74
N VAL A 206 24.39 17.24 -11.05
CA VAL A 206 23.58 17.98 -12.02
C VAL A 206 22.09 17.99 -11.64
N ASN A 207 21.62 16.91 -11.01
CA ASN A 207 20.23 16.76 -10.58
C ASN A 207 20.02 17.10 -9.09
N GLY A 208 21.08 17.45 -8.36
CA GLY A 208 21.04 17.65 -6.91
C GLY A 208 19.99 18.66 -6.46
N ASP A 209 19.92 19.82 -7.09
CA ASP A 209 18.92 20.87 -6.81
C ASP A 209 17.47 20.39 -7.06
N THR A 210 17.26 19.59 -8.11
CA THR A 210 15.94 19.03 -8.43
C THR A 210 15.53 17.99 -7.40
N LEU A 211 16.47 17.14 -6.96
CA LEU A 211 16.22 16.13 -5.93
C LEU A 211 15.89 16.79 -4.59
N VAL A 212 16.54 17.88 -4.22
CA VAL A 212 16.23 18.66 -3.00
C VAL A 212 14.84 19.29 -3.10
N LYS A 213 14.50 19.89 -4.25
CA LYS A 213 13.17 20.48 -4.49
C LYS A 213 12.07 19.43 -4.44
N MET A 214 12.27 18.24 -5.03
CA MET A 214 11.31 17.12 -4.97
C MET A 214 11.04 16.64 -3.53
N GLN A 215 12.05 16.68 -2.65
CA GLN A 215 11.88 16.32 -1.25
C GLN A 215 11.04 17.33 -0.45
N THR A 216 10.95 18.57 -0.92
CA THR A 216 10.21 19.66 -0.25
C THR A 216 8.79 19.85 -0.80
N LEU A 217 8.44 19.23 -1.93
CA LEU A 217 7.10 19.27 -2.48
C LEU A 217 6.13 18.48 -1.56
N GLU A 218 5.05 19.13 -1.16
CA GLU A 218 3.96 18.45 -0.47
C GLU A 218 3.31 17.44 -1.42
N ALA A 219 3.00 16.25 -0.88
CA ALA A 219 2.28 15.24 -1.64
C ALA A 219 0.92 15.79 -2.09
N PRO A 220 0.48 15.56 -3.32
CA PRO A 220 -0.85 15.99 -3.76
C PRO A 220 -1.92 15.33 -2.91
N LYS A 221 -3.03 16.08 -2.66
CA LYS A 221 -4.19 15.55 -1.92
C LYS A 221 -4.73 14.30 -2.59
N THR A 222 -5.05 13.29 -1.79
CA THR A 222 -5.66 12.04 -2.29
C THR A 222 -7.13 12.27 -2.68
N ALA A 223 -7.71 11.34 -3.47
CA ALA A 223 -9.13 11.37 -3.80
C ALA A 223 -10.02 11.35 -2.55
N LEU A 224 -9.58 10.64 -1.51
CA LEU A 224 -10.26 10.60 -0.21
C LEU A 224 -10.20 11.95 0.49
N ASP A 225 -9.05 12.62 0.53
CA ASP A 225 -8.91 13.94 1.15
C ASP A 225 -9.82 14.97 0.47
N ILE A 226 -9.87 14.97 -0.86
CA ILE A 226 -10.75 15.87 -1.65
C ILE A 226 -12.23 15.60 -1.33
N ALA A 227 -12.62 14.34 -1.23
CA ALA A 227 -14.00 13.96 -0.92
C ALA A 227 -14.42 14.37 0.51
N LEU A 228 -13.52 14.24 1.49
CA LEU A 228 -13.74 14.65 2.88
C LEU A 228 -13.77 16.17 3.02
N ASP A 229 -12.87 16.89 2.35
CA ASP A 229 -12.89 18.36 2.28
C ASP A 229 -14.22 18.87 1.70
N SER A 230 -14.68 18.27 0.60
CA SER A 230 -15.96 18.63 -0.04
C SER A 230 -17.16 18.39 0.89
N LEU A 231 -17.14 17.27 1.66
CA LEU A 231 -18.17 16.99 2.65
C LEU A 231 -18.15 18.02 3.79
N SER A 232 -16.98 18.36 4.30
CA SER A 232 -16.81 19.37 5.34
C SER A 232 -17.28 20.74 4.89
N GLU A 233 -16.93 21.16 3.67
CA GLU A 233 -17.40 22.42 3.09
C GLU A 233 -18.93 22.45 2.91
N PHE A 234 -19.53 21.35 2.45
CA PHE A 234 -20.97 21.21 2.33
C PHE A 234 -21.68 21.41 3.67
N ILE A 235 -21.24 20.71 4.73
CA ILE A 235 -21.84 20.79 6.07
C ILE A 235 -21.66 22.20 6.66
N SER A 236 -20.47 22.79 6.55
CA SER A 236 -20.17 24.14 7.05
C SER A 236 -21.01 25.21 6.35
N LYS A 237 -21.20 25.09 5.03
CA LYS A 237 -22.06 26.01 4.25
C LYS A 237 -23.50 25.95 4.72
N TRP A 238 -24.08 24.78 4.87
CA TRP A 238 -25.46 24.61 5.35
C TRP A 238 -25.61 25.02 6.81
N GLY A 239 -24.61 24.77 7.65
CA GLY A 239 -24.57 25.26 9.04
C GLY A 239 -24.60 26.79 9.12
N THR A 240 -23.82 27.49 8.30
CA THR A 240 -23.80 28.95 8.25
C THR A 240 -25.11 29.51 7.76
N ILE A 241 -25.73 28.89 6.73
CA ILE A 241 -27.07 29.31 6.26
C ILE A 241 -28.12 29.13 7.37
N ALA A 242 -28.12 27.95 8.03
CA ALA A 242 -29.04 27.64 9.12
C ALA A 242 -28.89 28.61 10.29
N ALA A 243 -27.67 28.93 10.71
CA ALA A 243 -27.38 29.91 11.75
C ALA A 243 -27.89 31.31 11.40
N SER A 244 -27.65 31.76 10.15
CA SER A 244 -28.14 33.08 9.66
C SER A 244 -29.64 33.14 9.64
N VAL A 245 -30.31 32.08 9.18
CA VAL A 245 -31.78 32.02 9.18
C VAL A 245 -32.34 32.06 10.61
N THR A 246 -31.75 31.24 11.53
CA THR A 246 -32.17 31.20 12.93
C THR A 246 -31.99 32.54 13.60
N PHE A 247 -30.87 33.22 13.38
CA PHE A 247 -30.63 34.56 13.90
C PHE A 247 -31.72 35.55 13.45
N MET A 248 -32.04 35.58 12.14
CA MET A 248 -33.10 36.43 11.59
C MET A 248 -34.48 36.12 12.19
N VAL A 249 -34.81 34.82 12.30
CA VAL A 249 -36.10 34.39 12.85
C VAL A 249 -36.22 34.74 14.32
N LEU A 250 -35.19 34.56 15.13
CA LEU A 250 -35.21 34.95 16.54
C LEU A 250 -35.32 36.45 16.73
N MET A 251 -34.64 37.24 15.86
CA MET A 251 -34.78 38.70 15.86
C MET A 251 -36.21 39.15 15.51
N ILE A 252 -36.78 38.57 14.44
CA ILE A 252 -38.13 38.88 14.01
C ILE A 252 -39.15 38.46 15.06
N SER A 253 -39.05 37.24 15.61
CA SER A 253 -39.91 36.73 16.67
C SER A 253 -39.86 37.60 17.93
N GLY A 254 -38.66 37.99 18.33
CA GLY A 254 -38.49 38.89 19.48
C GLY A 254 -39.14 40.26 19.29
N ILE A 255 -39.05 40.80 18.05
CA ILE A 255 -39.68 42.08 17.69
C ILE A 255 -41.21 41.94 17.63
N LEU A 256 -41.72 40.82 17.08
CA LEU A 256 -43.18 40.60 16.98
C LEU A 256 -43.83 40.37 18.34
N ASN A 257 -43.14 39.65 19.22
CA ASN A 257 -43.65 39.33 20.57
C ASN A 257 -43.64 40.53 21.51
N ALA A 258 -42.62 41.36 21.45
CA ALA A 258 -42.49 42.53 22.31
C ALA A 258 -43.10 43.80 21.71
N GLY A 259 -43.38 43.84 20.42
CA GLY A 259 -43.67 45.07 19.66
C GLY A 259 -42.35 45.79 19.28
N PHE A 260 -42.37 46.42 18.11
CA PHE A 260 -41.18 47.10 17.56
C PHE A 260 -40.62 48.18 18.50
N SER A 261 -41.49 49.02 19.09
CA SER A 261 -41.10 50.06 20.04
C SER A 261 -40.52 49.51 21.33
N ASP A 262 -41.13 48.44 21.88
CA ASP A 262 -40.75 47.87 23.17
C ASP A 262 -39.52 46.96 23.08
N TYR A 263 -39.30 46.33 21.94
CA TYR A 263 -38.09 45.55 21.69
C TYR A 263 -36.82 46.42 21.73
N PHE A 264 -36.88 47.61 21.16
CA PHE A 264 -35.81 48.59 21.11
C PHE A 264 -35.87 49.65 22.22
N SER A 265 -36.80 49.52 23.20
CA SER A 265 -36.87 50.38 24.41
C SER A 265 -35.88 49.91 25.46
N GLY A 266 -35.44 50.76 26.36
CA GLY A 266 -34.58 50.38 27.50
C GLY A 266 -33.08 50.69 27.36
N GLY A 267 -32.72 51.48 26.34
CA GLY A 267 -31.34 51.93 26.15
C GLY A 267 -30.46 51.02 25.32
N THR A 268 -29.36 51.58 24.82
CA THR A 268 -28.43 50.92 23.87
C THR A 268 -27.86 49.61 24.41
N LEU A 269 -27.60 49.52 25.71
CA LEU A 269 -27.01 48.31 26.33
C LEU A 269 -27.99 47.14 26.32
N ASN A 270 -29.29 47.39 26.58
CA ASN A 270 -30.32 46.35 26.57
C ASN A 270 -30.56 45.79 25.16
N ILE A 271 -30.48 46.64 24.13
CA ILE A 271 -30.59 46.23 22.71
C ILE A 271 -29.40 45.38 22.35
N ILE A 272 -28.15 45.80 22.69
CA ILE A 272 -26.95 45.05 22.44
C ILE A 272 -27.02 43.67 23.12
N GLN A 273 -27.55 43.62 24.35
CA GLN A 273 -27.69 42.36 25.10
C GLN A 273 -28.64 41.39 24.40
N LYS A 274 -29.81 41.79 23.96
CA LYS A 274 -30.77 40.98 23.22
C LYS A 274 -30.21 40.48 21.89
N VAL A 275 -29.57 41.36 21.13
CA VAL A 275 -28.93 41.01 19.86
C VAL A 275 -27.78 40.01 20.09
N ALA A 276 -26.96 40.20 21.13
CA ALA A 276 -25.85 39.33 21.49
C ALA A 276 -26.34 37.94 21.92
N GLN A 277 -27.44 37.83 22.65
CA GLN A 277 -28.04 36.53 23.03
C GLN A 277 -28.51 35.76 21.78
N ASN A 278 -29.26 36.42 20.87
CA ASN A 278 -29.70 35.78 19.64
C ASN A 278 -28.51 35.38 18.75
N PHE A 279 -27.49 36.21 18.72
CA PHE A 279 -26.24 35.94 17.99
C PHE A 279 -25.45 34.74 18.60
N SER A 280 -25.41 34.67 19.93
CA SER A 280 -24.77 33.50 20.62
C SER A 280 -25.46 32.18 20.27
N ILE A 281 -26.80 32.17 20.20
CA ILE A 281 -27.55 30.99 19.74
C ILE A 281 -27.21 30.63 18.28
N ALA A 282 -27.12 31.60 17.40
CA ALA A 282 -26.75 31.39 16.00
C ALA A 282 -25.30 30.85 15.88
N LEU A 283 -24.39 31.36 16.68
CA LEU A 283 -23.00 30.86 16.74
C LEU A 283 -22.91 29.42 17.20
N THR A 284 -23.76 29.04 18.17
CA THR A 284 -23.86 27.64 18.63
C THR A 284 -24.21 26.68 17.49
N ILE A 285 -25.03 27.10 16.55
CA ILE A 285 -25.39 26.32 15.36
C ILE A 285 -24.18 26.16 14.43
N ILE A 286 -23.37 27.19 14.24
CA ILE A 286 -22.14 27.08 13.44
C ILE A 286 -21.19 26.07 14.08
N VAL A 287 -20.99 26.16 15.39
CA VAL A 287 -20.13 25.23 16.15
C VAL A 287 -20.63 23.79 16.03
N ALA A 288 -21.96 23.58 16.13
CA ALA A 288 -22.56 22.24 15.99
C ALA A 288 -22.42 21.65 14.56
N ALA A 289 -22.34 22.53 13.54
CA ALA A 289 -22.24 22.09 12.15
C ALA A 289 -20.82 21.68 11.73
N VAL A 290 -19.79 22.02 12.50
CA VAL A 290 -18.38 21.84 12.11
C VAL A 290 -17.87 20.43 12.42
N PRO A 291 -17.50 19.61 11.42
CA PRO A 291 -16.92 18.29 11.64
C PRO A 291 -15.40 18.38 11.85
N GLU A 292 -14.94 18.81 13.02
CA GLU A 292 -13.51 19.01 13.33
C GLU A 292 -12.68 17.72 13.28
N GLY A 293 -13.30 16.56 13.52
CA GLY A 293 -12.62 15.26 13.59
C GLY A 293 -12.23 14.65 12.24
N LEU A 294 -12.79 15.11 11.11
CA LEU A 294 -12.59 14.47 9.80
C LEU A 294 -11.12 14.44 9.33
N PRO A 295 -10.34 15.51 9.36
CA PRO A 295 -8.93 15.45 8.95
C PRO A 295 -8.08 14.63 9.93
N LEU A 296 -8.44 14.62 11.20
CA LEU A 296 -7.73 13.90 12.25
C LEU A 296 -7.89 12.39 12.09
N ILE A 297 -9.10 11.89 11.78
CA ILE A 297 -9.36 10.45 11.61
C ILE A 297 -8.50 9.87 10.49
N VAL A 298 -8.42 10.54 9.33
CA VAL A 298 -7.62 10.05 8.20
C VAL A 298 -6.17 9.87 8.61
N LYS A 299 -5.57 10.87 9.26
CA LYS A 299 -4.19 10.80 9.75
C LYS A 299 -3.97 9.67 10.76
N LEU A 300 -4.91 9.50 11.71
CA LEU A 300 -4.83 8.44 12.74
C LEU A 300 -4.99 7.04 12.13
N VAL A 301 -5.99 6.84 11.28
CA VAL A 301 -6.24 5.55 10.63
C VAL A 301 -5.11 5.20 9.69
N THR A 302 -4.57 6.17 8.92
CA THR A 302 -3.40 5.96 8.05
C THR A 302 -2.20 5.49 8.87
N LYS A 303 -1.87 6.19 9.96
CA LYS A 303 -0.75 5.80 10.83
C LYS A 303 -0.89 4.37 11.36
N GLN A 304 -2.09 4.01 11.82
CA GLN A 304 -2.36 2.68 12.38
C GLN A 304 -2.28 1.60 11.32
N ASN A 305 -2.81 1.86 10.12
CA ASN A 305 -2.73 0.92 9.00
C ASN A 305 -1.30 0.73 8.51
N VAL A 306 -0.50 1.79 8.35
CA VAL A 306 0.92 1.68 7.99
C VAL A 306 1.66 0.76 8.96
N SER A 307 1.45 0.92 10.27
CA SER A 307 2.06 0.03 11.28
C SER A 307 1.58 -1.42 11.18
N THR A 308 0.31 -1.64 10.83
CA THR A 308 -0.25 -2.98 10.64
C THR A 308 0.29 -3.63 9.36
N MET A 309 0.40 -2.86 8.27
CA MET A 309 0.97 -3.31 7.01
C MET A 309 2.44 -3.71 7.18
N GLU A 310 3.24 -2.91 7.89
CA GLU A 310 4.64 -3.21 8.17
C GLU A 310 4.81 -4.55 8.91
N ARG A 311 3.95 -4.83 9.89
CA ARG A 311 3.94 -6.13 10.60
C ARG A 311 3.53 -7.31 9.71
N SER A 312 2.94 -7.03 8.56
CA SER A 312 2.47 -8.01 7.57
C SER A 312 3.39 -8.06 6.34
N ASN A 313 4.65 -7.67 6.45
CA ASN A 313 5.65 -7.65 5.38
C ASN A 313 5.31 -6.68 4.23
N ILE A 314 4.49 -5.65 4.49
CA ILE A 314 4.03 -4.68 3.50
C ILE A 314 4.53 -3.30 3.91
N LEU A 315 5.45 -2.73 3.17
CA LEU A 315 6.04 -1.42 3.43
C LEU A 315 5.39 -0.37 2.54
N ALA A 316 4.48 0.43 3.08
CA ALA A 316 3.81 1.49 2.35
C ALA A 316 4.73 2.71 2.19
N LYS A 317 5.44 2.80 1.07
CA LYS A 317 6.30 3.95 0.71
C LYS A 317 5.45 5.21 0.52
N ASN A 318 4.27 5.07 -0.08
CA ASN A 318 3.29 6.13 -0.27
C ASN A 318 1.98 5.83 0.49
N PRO A 319 1.85 6.23 1.77
CA PRO A 319 0.67 5.95 2.57
C PRO A 319 -0.63 6.52 2.00
N GLY A 320 -0.56 7.58 1.18
CA GLY A 320 -1.72 8.16 0.49
C GLY A 320 -2.39 7.21 -0.51
N LYS A 321 -1.71 6.14 -0.91
CA LYS A 321 -2.25 5.10 -1.81
C LYS A 321 -2.98 3.96 -1.10
N ILE A 322 -2.92 3.90 0.24
CA ILE A 322 -3.62 2.85 1.01
C ILE A 322 -5.13 2.83 0.73
N PRO A 323 -5.84 3.97 0.66
CA PRO A 323 -7.26 3.98 0.32
C PRO A 323 -7.55 3.43 -1.08
N GLU A 324 -6.63 3.61 -2.04
CA GLU A 324 -6.82 3.15 -3.42
C GLU A 324 -6.91 1.62 -3.51
N LEU A 325 -6.32 0.90 -2.56
CA LEU A 325 -6.41 -0.57 -2.47
C LEU A 325 -7.85 -1.07 -2.36
N ALA A 326 -8.76 -0.29 -1.77
CA ALA A 326 -10.17 -0.67 -1.66
C ALA A 326 -10.93 -0.63 -3.00
N TYR A 327 -10.40 0.09 -3.98
CA TYR A 327 -10.97 0.22 -5.32
C TYR A 327 -10.42 -0.81 -6.31
N VAL A 328 -9.36 -1.54 -5.96
CA VAL A 328 -8.69 -2.49 -6.87
C VAL A 328 -9.66 -3.55 -7.39
N ASN A 329 -9.76 -3.60 -8.73
CA ASN A 329 -10.58 -4.58 -9.47
C ASN A 329 -9.73 -5.60 -10.21
N ILE A 330 -8.50 -5.21 -10.60
CA ILE A 330 -7.56 -6.04 -11.35
C ILE A 330 -6.22 -6.01 -10.65
N ILE A 331 -5.62 -7.17 -10.45
CA ILE A 331 -4.23 -7.32 -10.04
C ILE A 331 -3.48 -7.92 -11.22
N CYS A 332 -2.58 -7.14 -11.81
CA CYS A 332 -1.61 -7.61 -12.79
C CYS A 332 -0.36 -8.05 -12.03
N THR A 333 0.01 -9.31 -12.14
CA THR A 333 1.12 -9.86 -11.37
C THR A 333 2.18 -10.49 -12.26
N ASP A 334 3.46 -10.25 -11.95
CA ASP A 334 4.54 -11.02 -12.53
C ASP A 334 4.53 -12.44 -11.96
N LYS A 335 5.06 -13.40 -12.71
CA LYS A 335 5.15 -14.80 -12.31
C LYS A 335 6.34 -15.04 -11.38
N THR A 336 7.54 -14.72 -11.90
CA THR A 336 8.82 -15.16 -11.30
C THR A 336 9.10 -14.39 -10.01
N GLY A 337 9.37 -15.14 -8.92
CA GLY A 337 9.65 -14.54 -7.61
C GLY A 337 8.44 -14.00 -6.86
N THR A 338 7.28 -13.83 -7.53
CA THR A 338 6.03 -13.31 -6.95
C THR A 338 4.99 -14.41 -6.73
N LEU A 339 4.52 -15.04 -7.81
CA LEU A 339 3.66 -16.24 -7.75
C LEU A 339 4.47 -17.48 -7.40
N THR A 340 5.70 -17.52 -7.88
CA THR A 340 6.65 -18.61 -7.68
C THR A 340 7.74 -18.19 -6.70
N THR A 341 8.54 -19.16 -6.25
CA THR A 341 9.63 -18.87 -5.31
C THR A 341 10.81 -18.13 -5.95
N GLY A 342 10.93 -18.12 -7.28
CA GLY A 342 12.09 -17.61 -8.01
C GLY A 342 13.31 -18.53 -7.89
N MET A 343 13.22 -19.62 -7.14
CA MET A 343 14.27 -20.61 -6.98
C MET A 343 13.93 -21.88 -7.75
N MET A 344 14.74 -22.16 -8.78
CA MET A 344 14.60 -23.40 -9.52
C MET A 344 14.84 -24.62 -8.62
N THR A 345 13.96 -25.62 -8.73
CA THR A 345 14.08 -26.89 -8.03
C THR A 345 14.00 -28.06 -9.02
N PRO A 346 14.79 -29.13 -8.85
CA PRO A 346 14.68 -30.31 -9.70
C PRO A 346 13.41 -31.06 -9.34
N LYS A 347 12.60 -31.39 -10.35
CA LYS A 347 11.31 -32.08 -10.15
C LYS A 347 11.39 -33.55 -10.60
N LYS A 348 12.08 -33.81 -11.73
CA LYS A 348 12.13 -35.14 -12.31
C LYS A 348 13.43 -35.35 -13.09
N VAL A 349 13.97 -36.55 -13.03
CA VAL A 349 15.11 -36.98 -13.87
C VAL A 349 14.64 -38.22 -14.64
N ILE A 350 14.62 -38.15 -15.98
CA ILE A 350 14.21 -39.28 -16.82
C ILE A 350 15.38 -39.78 -17.69
N SER A 351 15.38 -41.06 -17.95
CA SER A 351 16.30 -41.70 -18.90
C SER A 351 15.78 -41.54 -20.34
N GLY A 352 16.53 -42.04 -21.33
CA GLY A 352 16.15 -42.01 -22.73
C GLY A 352 14.88 -42.80 -23.06
N ASN A 353 14.51 -43.81 -22.24
CA ASN A 353 13.23 -44.52 -22.41
C ASN A 353 12.01 -43.78 -21.79
N GLY A 354 12.23 -42.64 -21.11
CA GLY A 354 11.19 -41.82 -20.47
C GLY A 354 10.83 -42.25 -19.05
N GLU A 355 11.45 -43.30 -18.54
CA GLU A 355 11.27 -43.71 -17.13
C GLU A 355 12.11 -42.85 -16.17
N GLU A 356 11.62 -42.70 -14.96
CA GLU A 356 12.36 -42.00 -13.93
C GLU A 356 13.62 -42.78 -13.52
N VAL A 357 14.74 -42.08 -13.46
CA VAL A 357 16.03 -42.71 -13.18
C VAL A 357 16.08 -43.18 -11.73
N ASN A 358 16.35 -44.51 -11.57
CA ASN A 358 16.58 -45.09 -10.25
C ASN A 358 17.91 -44.55 -9.68
N ARG A 359 17.85 -43.97 -8.49
CA ARG A 359 19.02 -43.39 -7.82
C ARG A 359 20.07 -44.36 -7.35
N ASP A 360 19.79 -45.69 -7.35
CA ASP A 360 20.74 -46.77 -7.02
C ASP A 360 21.39 -47.37 -8.27
N SER A 361 21.07 -46.87 -9.47
CA SER A 361 21.59 -47.39 -10.73
C SER A 361 22.97 -46.86 -11.09
N SER A 362 23.70 -47.56 -11.95
CA SER A 362 24.97 -47.09 -12.52
C SER A 362 24.75 -45.83 -13.39
N LEU A 363 23.62 -45.73 -14.01
CA LEU A 363 23.19 -44.55 -14.77
C LEU A 363 23.16 -43.31 -13.87
N TRP A 364 22.63 -43.45 -12.65
CA TRP A 364 22.60 -42.33 -11.72
C TRP A 364 24.01 -41.87 -11.32
N ASN A 365 24.98 -42.78 -11.22
CA ASN A 365 26.37 -42.42 -10.93
C ASN A 365 26.97 -41.53 -12.04
N GLN A 366 26.72 -41.85 -13.31
CA GLN A 366 27.19 -41.04 -14.44
C GLN A 366 26.46 -39.67 -14.50
N ILE A 367 25.17 -39.66 -14.18
CA ILE A 367 24.41 -38.41 -14.05
C ILE A 367 24.98 -37.53 -12.93
N LYS A 368 25.28 -38.10 -11.75
CA LYS A 368 25.93 -37.39 -10.64
C LYS A 368 27.28 -36.80 -11.05
N GLU A 369 28.12 -37.58 -11.75
CA GLU A 369 29.42 -37.08 -12.23
C GLU A 369 29.24 -35.90 -13.18
N ASN A 370 28.29 -35.96 -14.14
CA ASN A 370 27.99 -34.84 -15.04
C ASN A 370 27.50 -33.63 -14.23
N ILE A 371 26.60 -33.84 -13.27
CA ILE A 371 26.05 -32.77 -12.41
C ILE A 371 27.15 -32.11 -11.59
N CYS A 372 28.02 -32.84 -10.96
CA CYS A 372 29.06 -32.31 -10.10
C CYS A 372 30.15 -31.58 -10.90
N LEU A 373 30.65 -32.22 -11.95
CA LEU A 373 31.83 -31.75 -12.68
C LEU A 373 31.50 -30.66 -13.69
N ASN A 374 30.39 -30.79 -14.41
CA ASN A 374 29.94 -29.86 -15.44
C ASN A 374 28.95 -28.85 -14.87
N ASN A 375 29.32 -28.18 -13.78
CA ASN A 375 28.47 -27.19 -13.10
C ASN A 375 29.25 -25.91 -12.85
N SER A 376 28.56 -24.77 -12.83
CA SER A 376 29.13 -23.47 -12.44
C SER A 376 28.82 -23.13 -10.98
N ALA A 377 27.84 -23.77 -10.36
CA ALA A 377 27.60 -23.73 -8.92
C ALA A 377 28.54 -24.67 -8.18
N VAL A 378 28.83 -24.30 -6.95
CA VAL A 378 29.75 -25.08 -6.05
C VAL A 378 29.16 -25.09 -4.64
N PHE A 379 29.58 -26.07 -3.84
CA PHE A 379 29.35 -26.03 -2.39
C PHE A 379 30.40 -25.15 -1.72
N ASP A 380 29.98 -24.33 -0.75
CA ASP A 380 30.88 -23.53 0.09
C ASP A 380 31.33 -24.31 1.34
N SER A 381 32.15 -23.65 2.16
CA SER A 381 32.67 -24.22 3.42
C SER A 381 31.60 -24.56 4.46
N ASN A 382 30.36 -24.10 4.25
CA ASN A 382 29.22 -24.39 5.12
C ASN A 382 28.26 -25.42 4.52
N ASN A 383 28.69 -26.14 3.47
CA ASN A 383 27.91 -27.10 2.70
C ASN A 383 26.68 -26.48 2.01
N MET A 384 26.72 -25.17 1.72
CA MET A 384 25.67 -24.47 1.00
C MET A 384 26.03 -24.30 -0.47
N ILE A 385 25.07 -24.50 -1.37
CA ILE A 385 25.28 -24.33 -2.80
C ILE A 385 25.34 -22.83 -3.14
N THR A 386 26.47 -22.40 -3.69
CA THR A 386 26.73 -21.00 -4.04
C THR A 386 27.26 -20.85 -5.47
N GLY A 387 27.24 -19.64 -5.99
CA GLY A 387 27.69 -19.34 -7.36
C GLY A 387 26.77 -19.90 -8.43
N GLY A 388 27.23 -19.88 -9.68
CA GLY A 388 26.51 -20.39 -10.82
C GLY A 388 25.14 -19.72 -11.09
N ASN A 389 24.48 -20.17 -12.15
CA ASN A 389 23.09 -19.74 -12.44
C ASN A 389 22.06 -20.57 -11.64
N SER A 390 20.79 -20.16 -11.65
CA SER A 390 19.71 -20.81 -10.90
C SER A 390 19.47 -22.28 -11.28
N ILE A 391 19.66 -22.62 -12.57
CA ILE A 391 19.53 -23.99 -13.08
C ILE A 391 20.68 -24.84 -12.57
N ASP A 392 21.89 -24.32 -12.60
CA ASP A 392 23.09 -25.02 -12.11
C ASP A 392 22.98 -25.32 -10.61
N ARG A 393 22.50 -24.36 -9.81
CA ARG A 393 22.21 -24.58 -8.37
C ARG A 393 21.11 -25.63 -8.17
N ALA A 394 20.04 -25.56 -8.96
CA ALA A 394 18.95 -26.52 -8.89
C ALA A 394 19.44 -27.95 -9.20
N ILE A 395 20.18 -28.12 -10.28
CA ILE A 395 20.68 -29.46 -10.67
C ILE A 395 21.68 -29.98 -9.64
N LEU A 396 22.56 -29.13 -9.09
CA LEU A 396 23.51 -29.50 -8.06
C LEU A 396 22.84 -29.95 -6.75
N SER A 397 21.64 -29.43 -6.43
CA SER A 397 20.89 -29.86 -5.24
C SER A 397 20.37 -31.33 -5.29
N LEU A 398 20.51 -31.99 -6.43
CA LEU A 398 20.25 -33.44 -6.55
C LEU A 398 21.32 -34.32 -5.88
N VAL A 399 22.46 -33.73 -5.51
CA VAL A 399 23.64 -34.41 -4.98
C VAL A 399 24.00 -33.80 -3.63
N ASP A 400 24.37 -34.64 -2.68
CA ASP A 400 24.82 -34.23 -1.35
C ASP A 400 26.29 -33.77 -1.36
N TRP A 401 26.68 -32.97 -0.36
CA TRP A 401 28.07 -32.52 -0.20
C TRP A 401 29.10 -33.63 -0.19
N GLU A 402 28.84 -34.74 0.50
CA GLU A 402 29.76 -35.88 0.62
C GLU A 402 30.02 -36.51 -0.76
N GLN A 403 28.98 -36.70 -1.57
CA GLN A 403 29.06 -37.22 -2.91
C GLN A 403 29.78 -36.26 -3.88
N TYR A 404 29.50 -34.95 -3.71
CA TYR A 404 30.18 -33.91 -4.48
C TYR A 404 31.69 -33.90 -4.21
N GLU A 405 32.09 -33.93 -2.95
CA GLU A 405 33.49 -33.96 -2.54
C GLU A 405 34.21 -35.23 -3.01
N GLU A 406 33.55 -36.39 -2.88
CA GLU A 406 34.08 -37.68 -3.37
C GLU A 406 34.39 -37.62 -4.87
N ILE A 407 33.44 -37.12 -5.69
CA ILE A 407 33.59 -37.02 -7.14
C ILE A 407 34.72 -36.06 -7.51
N HIS A 408 34.83 -34.92 -6.88
CA HIS A 408 35.87 -33.92 -7.15
C HIS A 408 37.26 -34.37 -6.70
N ASN A 409 37.35 -35.20 -5.65
CA ASN A 409 38.61 -35.77 -5.21
C ASN A 409 39.08 -36.91 -6.13
N ARG A 410 38.15 -37.65 -6.73
CA ARG A 410 38.43 -38.77 -7.62
C ARG A 410 38.75 -38.35 -9.04
N ILE A 411 37.99 -37.40 -9.60
CA ILE A 411 38.04 -37.03 -11.03
C ILE A 411 38.65 -35.63 -11.16
N ARG A 412 39.76 -35.55 -11.92
CA ARG A 412 40.45 -34.28 -12.19
C ARG A 412 40.04 -33.71 -13.53
N GLN A 413 39.95 -32.40 -13.58
CA GLN A 413 39.60 -31.61 -14.78
C GLN A 413 40.80 -31.56 -15.72
N LYS A 414 40.55 -31.83 -17.04
CA LYS A 414 41.43 -31.55 -18.16
C LYS A 414 41.07 -30.24 -18.84
N VAL A 415 39.81 -30.12 -19.29
CA VAL A 415 39.28 -28.92 -19.98
C VAL A 415 37.84 -28.70 -19.52
N LYS A 416 37.42 -27.45 -19.42
CA LYS A 416 36.03 -27.06 -19.13
C LYS A 416 35.59 -25.94 -20.05
N GLN A 417 34.41 -26.08 -20.69
CA GLN A 417 33.73 -25.06 -21.44
C GLN A 417 32.49 -24.60 -20.63
N VAL A 418 32.49 -23.33 -20.24
CA VAL A 418 31.39 -22.72 -19.50
C VAL A 418 30.18 -22.52 -20.42
N PHE A 419 28.98 -22.55 -19.86
CA PHE A 419 27.74 -22.30 -20.57
C PHE A 419 27.77 -20.93 -21.28
N ASN A 420 27.33 -20.92 -22.54
CA ASN A 420 27.17 -19.73 -23.35
C ASN A 420 25.75 -19.77 -23.99
N SER A 421 25.05 -18.63 -23.92
CA SER A 421 23.68 -18.50 -24.42
C SER A 421 23.56 -18.70 -25.95
N SER A 422 24.64 -18.45 -26.72
CA SER A 422 24.68 -18.71 -28.17
C SER A 422 24.80 -20.20 -28.46
N ASN A 423 25.62 -20.93 -27.70
CA ASN A 423 25.85 -22.39 -27.88
C ASN A 423 24.80 -23.22 -27.17
N LYS A 424 24.23 -22.72 -26.07
CA LYS A 424 23.21 -23.36 -25.22
C LYS A 424 23.65 -24.67 -24.55
N TYR A 425 24.95 -24.86 -24.35
CA TYR A 425 25.51 -26.01 -23.61
C TYR A 425 26.79 -25.62 -22.85
N SER A 426 27.15 -26.47 -21.88
CA SER A 426 28.45 -26.50 -21.18
C SER A 426 29.06 -27.88 -21.32
N ALA A 427 30.37 -27.98 -21.17
CA ALA A 427 31.10 -29.23 -21.25
C ALA A 427 32.26 -29.32 -20.24
N PHE A 428 32.57 -30.53 -19.80
CA PHE A 428 33.66 -30.81 -18.88
C PHE A 428 34.37 -32.11 -19.32
N THR A 429 35.66 -32.03 -19.52
CA THR A 429 36.50 -33.19 -19.90
C THR A 429 37.36 -33.66 -18.73
N THR A 430 37.29 -34.94 -18.44
CA THR A 430 38.16 -35.59 -17.42
C THR A 430 39.55 -35.89 -17.97
N ASN A 431 40.49 -36.13 -17.06
CA ASN A 431 41.83 -36.58 -17.46
C ASN A 431 41.86 -37.95 -18.21
N GLU A 432 40.79 -38.74 -18.08
CA GLU A 432 40.62 -40.01 -18.76
C GLU A 432 40.05 -39.85 -20.18
N GLY A 433 39.81 -38.63 -20.64
CA GLY A 433 39.27 -38.35 -21.97
C GLY A 433 37.75 -38.55 -22.09
N ILE A 434 37.02 -38.56 -20.97
CA ILE A 434 35.58 -38.59 -20.94
C ILE A 434 35.05 -37.14 -20.89
N THR A 435 34.20 -36.78 -21.83
CA THR A 435 33.58 -35.44 -21.83
C THR A 435 32.07 -35.52 -21.52
N TYR A 436 31.68 -34.82 -20.48
CA TYR A 436 30.28 -34.62 -20.07
C TYR A 436 29.77 -33.34 -20.69
N TYR A 437 28.55 -33.37 -21.30
CA TYR A 437 27.86 -32.20 -21.84
C TYR A 437 26.56 -32.01 -21.08
N LYS A 438 26.17 -30.76 -20.83
CA LYS A 438 24.90 -30.35 -20.22
C LYS A 438 24.35 -29.17 -20.97
N GLY A 439 23.10 -29.24 -21.42
CA GLY A 439 22.51 -28.13 -22.20
C GLY A 439 21.09 -28.37 -22.67
N ALA A 440 20.68 -27.53 -23.60
CA ALA A 440 19.35 -27.56 -24.18
C ALA A 440 19.10 -28.88 -24.95
N PRO A 441 17.98 -29.55 -24.69
CA PRO A 441 17.68 -30.83 -25.33
C PRO A 441 17.72 -30.77 -26.86
N GLU A 442 17.21 -29.70 -27.46
CA GLU A 442 17.20 -29.49 -28.92
C GLU A 442 18.61 -29.38 -29.54
N LYS A 443 19.65 -29.18 -28.73
CA LYS A 443 21.04 -29.12 -29.17
C LYS A 443 21.76 -30.45 -28.98
N LEU A 444 21.44 -31.16 -27.89
CA LEU A 444 22.21 -32.35 -27.48
C LEU A 444 21.55 -33.64 -27.97
N VAL A 445 20.22 -33.79 -27.92
CA VAL A 445 19.52 -35.03 -28.26
C VAL A 445 19.71 -35.41 -29.73
N ASP A 446 19.72 -34.41 -30.62
CA ASP A 446 19.94 -34.65 -32.05
C ASP A 446 21.38 -35.14 -32.38
N LYS A 447 22.30 -34.89 -31.49
CA LYS A 447 23.70 -35.34 -31.60
C LYS A 447 23.97 -36.70 -30.94
N CYS A 448 22.96 -37.30 -30.29
CA CYS A 448 23.08 -38.60 -29.64
C CYS A 448 22.72 -39.72 -30.62
N ALA A 449 23.60 -40.76 -30.65
CA ALA A 449 23.34 -42.00 -31.36
C ALA A 449 22.73 -43.07 -30.45
N ASP A 450 23.06 -42.96 -29.14
CA ASP A 450 22.73 -43.95 -28.12
C ASP A 450 22.15 -43.27 -26.88
N PHE A 451 21.45 -44.05 -26.05
CA PHE A 451 21.01 -43.66 -24.72
C PHE A 451 21.30 -44.74 -23.68
N MET A 452 21.44 -44.35 -22.45
CA MET A 452 21.56 -45.24 -21.31
C MET A 452 20.19 -45.68 -20.82
N ASP A 453 19.96 -47.02 -20.74
CA ASP A 453 18.78 -47.63 -20.14
C ASP A 453 19.23 -48.55 -18.98
N GLY A 454 19.22 -47.99 -17.76
CA GLY A 454 19.92 -48.62 -16.62
C GLY A 454 21.42 -48.76 -16.90
N ASP A 455 21.90 -50.00 -16.96
CA ASP A 455 23.31 -50.29 -17.18
C ASP A 455 23.64 -50.58 -18.67
N MET A 456 22.66 -50.56 -19.56
CA MET A 456 22.82 -50.89 -20.98
C MET A 456 22.77 -49.66 -21.86
N VAL A 457 23.68 -49.62 -22.83
CA VAL A 457 23.62 -48.65 -23.94
C VAL A 457 22.73 -49.16 -25.04
N LYS A 458 21.71 -48.40 -25.42
CA LYS A 458 20.77 -48.76 -26.50
C LYS A 458 20.81 -47.69 -27.61
N PRO A 459 20.64 -48.09 -28.87
CA PRO A 459 20.65 -47.14 -29.98
C PRO A 459 19.38 -46.27 -29.98
N ILE A 460 19.51 -44.99 -30.34
CA ILE A 460 18.41 -44.06 -30.54
C ILE A 460 17.91 -44.21 -31.98
N THR A 461 16.81 -44.97 -32.16
CA THR A 461 16.06 -44.97 -33.42
C THR A 461 15.20 -43.74 -33.56
N ASP A 462 14.62 -43.51 -34.76
CA ASP A 462 13.73 -42.37 -34.98
C ASP A 462 12.49 -42.42 -34.09
N ASP A 463 11.94 -43.62 -33.81
CA ASP A 463 10.82 -43.80 -32.88
C ASP A 463 11.20 -43.48 -31.44
N VAL A 464 12.39 -43.89 -30.99
CA VAL A 464 12.93 -43.57 -29.66
C VAL A 464 13.17 -42.08 -29.54
N ARG A 465 13.73 -41.44 -30.58
CA ARG A 465 13.95 -39.97 -30.61
C ARG A 465 12.62 -39.22 -30.52
N ALA A 466 11.61 -39.66 -31.26
CA ALA A 466 10.27 -39.07 -31.16
C ALA A 466 9.65 -39.25 -29.77
N SER A 467 9.86 -40.41 -29.12
CA SER A 467 9.44 -40.66 -27.73
C SER A 467 10.16 -39.73 -26.73
N ILE A 468 11.48 -39.57 -26.87
CA ILE A 468 12.26 -38.64 -26.03
C ILE A 468 11.70 -37.22 -26.14
N TYR A 469 11.47 -36.71 -27.36
CA TYR A 469 10.89 -35.39 -27.55
C TYR A 469 9.43 -35.31 -27.07
N GLY A 470 8.65 -36.37 -27.15
CA GLY A 470 7.32 -36.49 -26.55
C GLY A 470 7.35 -36.32 -25.02
N ASN A 471 8.30 -36.97 -24.36
CA ASN A 471 8.51 -36.86 -22.92
C ASN A 471 8.98 -35.44 -22.53
N ILE A 472 9.91 -34.89 -23.30
CA ILE A 472 10.38 -33.50 -23.07
C ILE A 472 9.20 -32.54 -23.25
N LYS A 473 8.37 -32.70 -24.28
CA LYS A 473 7.19 -31.86 -24.49
C LYS A 473 6.20 -31.98 -23.35
N ASN A 474 5.95 -33.20 -22.85
CA ASN A 474 5.09 -33.41 -21.68
C ASN A 474 5.65 -32.72 -20.43
N MET A 475 6.96 -32.82 -20.17
CA MET A 475 7.60 -32.12 -19.05
C MET A 475 7.47 -30.60 -19.21
N THR A 476 7.69 -30.06 -20.41
CA THR A 476 7.58 -28.62 -20.68
C THR A 476 6.14 -28.13 -20.54
N THR A 477 5.15 -28.92 -20.97
CA THR A 477 3.71 -28.60 -20.77
C THR A 477 3.34 -28.54 -19.27
N ASN A 478 4.09 -29.25 -18.41
CA ASN A 478 3.97 -29.18 -16.95
C ASN A 478 4.93 -28.16 -16.33
N ALA A 479 5.23 -27.08 -17.02
CA ALA A 479 6.07 -25.97 -16.57
C ALA A 479 7.52 -26.33 -16.20
N MET A 480 8.03 -27.51 -16.64
CA MET A 480 9.40 -27.91 -16.39
C MET A 480 10.35 -27.39 -17.48
N ARG A 481 11.46 -26.81 -17.06
CA ARG A 481 12.58 -26.50 -17.93
C ARG A 481 13.49 -27.72 -18.05
N CYS A 482 13.63 -28.26 -19.26
CA CYS A 482 14.34 -29.52 -19.51
C CYS A 482 15.82 -29.26 -19.86
N ILE A 483 16.71 -30.00 -19.23
CA ILE A 483 18.15 -29.96 -19.45
C ILE A 483 18.63 -31.37 -19.77
N ALA A 484 19.18 -31.57 -20.97
CA ALA A 484 19.76 -32.85 -21.37
C ALA A 484 21.19 -33.00 -20.82
N LEU A 485 21.49 -34.21 -20.39
CA LEU A 485 22.82 -34.63 -19.92
C LEU A 485 23.33 -35.72 -20.85
N THR A 486 24.51 -35.53 -21.46
CA THR A 486 25.11 -36.48 -22.39
C THR A 486 26.59 -36.75 -22.05
N VAL A 487 27.15 -37.82 -22.56
CA VAL A 487 28.57 -38.20 -22.37
C VAL A 487 29.15 -38.67 -23.71
N LYS A 488 30.45 -38.43 -23.88
CA LYS A 488 31.27 -38.97 -25.00
C LYS A 488 32.67 -39.27 -24.54
N MET A 489 33.21 -40.42 -24.96
CA MET A 489 34.62 -40.77 -24.80
C MET A 489 35.48 -40.11 -25.88
N GLN A 490 35.69 -38.80 -25.72
CA GLN A 490 36.48 -38.00 -26.65
C GLN A 490 36.84 -36.67 -25.95
N ASP A 491 38.04 -36.14 -26.18
CA ASP A 491 38.42 -34.81 -25.70
C ASP A 491 37.54 -33.71 -26.30
N LEU A 492 37.25 -32.68 -25.52
CA LEU A 492 36.49 -31.50 -25.96
C LEU A 492 37.21 -30.76 -27.08
N VAL A 493 36.50 -30.48 -28.15
CA VAL A 493 36.86 -29.45 -29.15
C VAL A 493 36.04 -28.22 -28.87
N GLU A 494 36.68 -27.09 -28.65
CA GLU A 494 36.05 -25.87 -28.21
C GLU A 494 34.99 -25.38 -29.22
N ASN A 495 33.79 -25.12 -28.70
CA ASN A 495 32.61 -24.67 -29.48
C ASN A 495 32.08 -25.66 -30.54
N GLU A 496 32.52 -26.91 -30.53
CA GLU A 496 31.99 -27.97 -31.37
C GLU A 496 31.27 -29.05 -30.58
N LEU A 497 30.11 -29.51 -31.03
CA LEU A 497 29.41 -30.65 -30.45
C LEU A 497 29.73 -31.90 -31.30
N PRO A 498 30.29 -32.94 -30.68
CA PRO A 498 30.55 -34.18 -31.39
C PRO A 498 29.26 -34.88 -31.78
N ASN A 499 29.28 -35.61 -32.86
CA ASN A 499 28.22 -36.56 -33.21
C ASN A 499 28.39 -37.89 -32.43
N ASN A 500 27.32 -38.66 -32.34
CA ASN A 500 27.30 -39.97 -31.72
C ASN A 500 27.62 -39.89 -30.21
N MET A 501 27.02 -38.97 -29.49
CA MET A 501 27.03 -38.90 -28.02
C MET A 501 26.07 -39.94 -27.45
N THR A 502 26.20 -40.27 -26.19
CA THR A 502 25.29 -41.10 -25.41
C THR A 502 24.45 -40.21 -24.48
N LEU A 503 23.13 -40.25 -24.60
CA LEU A 503 22.20 -39.56 -23.73
C LEU A 503 22.15 -40.28 -22.38
N LEU A 504 22.49 -39.60 -21.31
CA LEU A 504 22.35 -40.08 -19.93
C LEU A 504 20.92 -39.88 -19.41
N GLY A 505 20.34 -38.74 -19.71
CA GLY A 505 18.98 -38.42 -19.31
C GLY A 505 18.63 -36.96 -19.48
N VAL A 506 17.41 -36.63 -19.07
CA VAL A 506 16.89 -35.27 -19.07
C VAL A 506 16.41 -34.90 -17.66
N VAL A 507 16.92 -33.79 -17.14
CA VAL A 507 16.51 -33.23 -15.86
C VAL A 507 15.46 -32.15 -16.10
N GLY A 508 14.30 -32.28 -15.46
CA GLY A 508 13.26 -31.25 -15.42
C GLY A 508 13.38 -30.43 -14.14
N VAL A 509 13.55 -29.14 -14.30
CA VAL A 509 13.59 -28.21 -13.20
C VAL A 509 12.39 -27.26 -13.30
N VAL A 510 11.79 -26.90 -12.16
CA VAL A 510 10.65 -25.97 -12.07
C VAL A 510 10.98 -24.83 -11.13
N ASP A 511 10.33 -23.70 -11.34
CA ASP A 511 10.19 -22.65 -10.35
C ASP A 511 8.84 -22.86 -9.65
N PRO A 512 8.80 -23.46 -8.46
CA PRO A 512 7.55 -23.90 -7.85
C PRO A 512 6.67 -22.72 -7.42
N VAL A 513 5.36 -22.89 -7.57
CA VAL A 513 4.35 -21.97 -7.04
C VAL A 513 4.49 -21.94 -5.51
N ARG A 514 4.41 -20.75 -4.92
CA ARG A 514 4.41 -20.61 -3.46
C ARG A 514 3.13 -21.23 -2.87
N ALA A 515 3.24 -21.93 -1.76
CA ALA A 515 2.12 -22.67 -1.17
C ALA A 515 0.90 -21.81 -0.82
N GLU A 516 1.12 -20.55 -0.50
CA GLU A 516 0.07 -19.60 -0.09
C GLU A 516 -0.66 -18.94 -1.28
N VAL A 517 -0.10 -19.02 -2.49
CA VAL A 517 -0.60 -18.29 -3.66
C VAL A 517 -1.96 -18.80 -4.13
N PRO A 518 -2.25 -20.10 -4.23
CA PRO A 518 -3.57 -20.57 -4.66
C PRO A 518 -4.70 -20.05 -3.75
N ASP A 519 -4.51 -20.09 -2.43
CA ASP A 519 -5.48 -19.57 -1.47
C ASP A 519 -5.64 -18.04 -1.56
N ALA A 520 -4.54 -17.32 -1.82
CA ALA A 520 -4.57 -15.88 -2.02
C ALA A 520 -5.31 -15.50 -3.31
N VAL A 521 -5.07 -16.21 -4.42
CA VAL A 521 -5.78 -16.01 -5.68
C VAL A 521 -7.27 -16.27 -5.51
N TRP A 522 -7.64 -17.39 -4.87
CA TRP A 522 -9.03 -17.69 -4.55
C TRP A 522 -9.69 -16.57 -3.73
N THR A 523 -9.01 -16.08 -2.69
CA THR A 523 -9.48 -14.97 -1.85
C THR A 523 -9.69 -13.69 -2.66
N ALA A 524 -8.75 -13.36 -3.57
CA ALA A 524 -8.89 -12.20 -4.45
C ALA A 524 -10.10 -12.34 -5.40
N GLN A 525 -10.32 -13.53 -5.98
CA GLN A 525 -11.46 -13.80 -6.84
C GLN A 525 -12.80 -13.72 -6.09
N GLN A 526 -12.88 -14.25 -4.86
CA GLN A 526 -14.06 -14.10 -3.99
C GLN A 526 -14.33 -12.63 -3.67
N ALA A 527 -13.28 -11.83 -3.55
CA ALA A 527 -13.35 -10.39 -3.36
C ALA A 527 -13.74 -9.60 -4.63
N GLY A 528 -14.07 -10.29 -5.73
CA GLY A 528 -14.42 -9.69 -7.02
C GLY A 528 -13.24 -9.03 -7.74
N ILE A 529 -12.03 -9.50 -7.48
CA ILE A 529 -10.79 -8.99 -8.07
C ILE A 529 -10.32 -10.00 -9.12
N GLN A 530 -10.10 -9.53 -10.33
CA GLN A 530 -9.50 -10.30 -11.40
C GLN A 530 -7.98 -10.33 -11.23
N VAL A 531 -7.36 -11.50 -11.33
CA VAL A 531 -5.91 -11.65 -11.36
C VAL A 531 -5.48 -11.97 -12.79
N ILE A 532 -4.47 -11.26 -13.28
CA ILE A 532 -3.87 -11.43 -14.62
C ILE A 532 -2.38 -11.68 -14.42
N GLU A 533 -1.91 -12.85 -14.88
CA GLU A 533 -0.48 -13.17 -14.93
C GLU A 533 0.16 -12.53 -16.16
N ILE A 534 1.27 -11.85 -15.94
CA ILE A 534 2.06 -11.19 -16.99
C ILE A 534 3.49 -11.65 -16.85
N THR A 535 3.99 -12.43 -17.81
CA THR A 535 5.29 -13.08 -17.69
C THR A 535 6.13 -13.00 -18.96
N GLY A 536 7.45 -13.11 -18.80
CA GLY A 536 8.41 -13.28 -19.90
C GLY A 536 8.52 -14.71 -20.44
N ASP A 537 7.88 -15.70 -19.78
CA ASP A 537 7.92 -17.11 -20.18
C ASP A 537 7.07 -17.41 -21.43
N CYS A 538 7.22 -18.61 -22.00
CA CYS A 538 6.35 -19.07 -23.09
C CYS A 538 4.93 -19.35 -22.60
N ILE A 539 3.98 -19.33 -23.52
CA ILE A 539 2.54 -19.41 -23.23
C ILE A 539 2.17 -20.71 -22.49
N GLU A 540 2.80 -21.82 -22.86
CA GLU A 540 2.51 -23.13 -22.27
C GLU A 540 2.90 -23.15 -20.79
N THR A 541 4.08 -22.64 -20.47
CA THR A 541 4.57 -22.54 -19.07
C THR A 541 3.69 -21.57 -18.25
N ALA A 542 3.34 -20.42 -18.81
CA ALA A 542 2.48 -19.44 -18.17
C ALA A 542 1.10 -20.02 -17.84
N ILE A 543 0.44 -20.67 -18.82
CA ILE A 543 -0.85 -21.34 -18.59
C ILE A 543 -0.75 -22.42 -17.52
N ALA A 544 0.34 -23.22 -17.51
CA ALA A 544 0.50 -24.28 -16.53
C ALA A 544 0.61 -23.71 -15.11
N VAL A 545 1.40 -22.66 -14.91
CA VAL A 545 1.52 -21.97 -13.61
C VAL A 545 0.21 -21.27 -13.23
N ALA A 546 -0.43 -20.57 -14.17
CA ALA A 546 -1.71 -19.92 -13.93
C ALA A 546 -2.83 -20.90 -13.53
N LYS A 547 -2.83 -22.13 -14.11
CA LYS A 547 -3.74 -23.22 -13.69
C LYS A 547 -3.42 -23.71 -12.28
N GLU A 548 -2.15 -23.91 -11.94
CA GLU A 548 -1.71 -24.34 -10.61
C GLU A 548 -2.06 -23.30 -9.55
N CYS A 549 -1.95 -22.00 -9.89
CA CYS A 549 -2.35 -20.88 -9.02
C CYS A 549 -3.88 -20.68 -8.92
N GLY A 550 -4.68 -21.28 -9.79
CA GLY A 550 -6.13 -21.05 -9.89
C GLY A 550 -6.49 -19.72 -10.58
N ILE A 551 -5.56 -19.11 -11.33
CA ILE A 551 -5.80 -17.88 -12.11
C ILE A 551 -6.53 -18.21 -13.41
N TYR A 552 -6.13 -19.29 -14.11
CA TYR A 552 -6.63 -19.68 -15.42
C TYR A 552 -7.51 -20.93 -15.35
N HIS A 553 -8.67 -20.88 -15.99
CA HIS A 553 -9.60 -21.98 -16.16
C HIS A 553 -9.90 -22.20 -17.65
N ASP A 554 -10.37 -23.38 -18.02
CA ASP A 554 -10.70 -23.68 -19.40
C ASP A 554 -11.83 -22.76 -19.93
N GLY A 555 -11.53 -22.01 -20.98
CA GLY A 555 -12.40 -20.99 -21.56
C GLY A 555 -11.94 -19.52 -21.25
N ASP A 556 -10.99 -19.33 -20.36
CA ASP A 556 -10.35 -18.03 -20.17
C ASP A 556 -9.39 -17.68 -21.33
N VAL A 557 -9.07 -16.40 -21.49
CA VAL A 557 -8.18 -15.90 -22.54
C VAL A 557 -6.73 -15.85 -22.05
N ALA A 558 -5.85 -16.47 -22.83
CA ALA A 558 -4.41 -16.37 -22.70
C ALA A 558 -3.83 -15.92 -24.05
N LEU A 559 -2.93 -14.92 -24.04
CA LEU A 559 -2.34 -14.32 -25.23
C LEU A 559 -0.82 -14.30 -25.15
N THR A 560 -0.20 -14.39 -26.31
CA THR A 560 1.22 -14.02 -26.47
C THR A 560 1.33 -12.49 -26.63
N ASN A 561 2.55 -11.95 -26.41
CA ASN A 561 2.83 -10.55 -26.66
C ASN A 561 2.44 -10.11 -28.08
N ASP A 562 2.80 -10.94 -29.08
CA ASP A 562 2.57 -10.61 -30.50
C ASP A 562 1.08 -10.56 -30.84
N GLU A 563 0.29 -11.49 -30.30
CA GLU A 563 -1.17 -11.48 -30.44
C GLU A 563 -1.79 -10.25 -29.79
N PHE A 564 -1.34 -9.90 -28.57
CA PHE A 564 -1.82 -8.70 -27.86
C PHE A 564 -1.49 -7.41 -28.60
N GLU A 565 -0.25 -7.27 -29.12
CA GLU A 565 0.17 -6.07 -29.85
C GLU A 565 -0.52 -5.95 -31.23
N ALA A 566 -0.93 -7.05 -31.84
CA ALA A 566 -1.67 -7.07 -33.10
C ALA A 566 -3.13 -6.60 -32.94
N MET A 567 -3.69 -6.59 -31.73
CA MET A 567 -5.07 -6.17 -31.45
C MET A 567 -5.19 -4.65 -31.34
N THR A 568 -6.36 -4.11 -31.74
CA THR A 568 -6.71 -2.71 -31.49
C THR A 568 -7.06 -2.50 -30.01
N ASP A 569 -7.03 -1.25 -29.56
CA ASP A 569 -7.35 -0.90 -28.16
C ASP A 569 -8.79 -1.28 -27.80
N GLU A 570 -9.74 -1.17 -28.75
CA GLU A 570 -11.15 -1.56 -28.57
C GLU A 570 -11.27 -3.07 -28.37
N GLN A 571 -10.58 -3.88 -29.19
CA GLN A 571 -10.56 -5.33 -29.06
C GLN A 571 -9.98 -5.77 -27.73
N ILE A 572 -8.89 -5.12 -27.29
CA ILE A 572 -8.29 -5.41 -25.97
C ILE A 572 -9.27 -5.08 -24.84
N LYS A 573 -9.95 -3.92 -24.91
CA LYS A 573 -10.94 -3.54 -23.88
C LYS A 573 -12.09 -4.56 -23.76
N GLU A 574 -12.50 -5.17 -24.85
CA GLU A 574 -13.54 -6.20 -24.85
C GLU A 574 -13.09 -7.50 -24.19
N ILE A 575 -11.82 -7.89 -24.36
CA ILE A 575 -11.31 -9.16 -23.82
C ILE A 575 -10.77 -9.05 -22.40
N ILE A 576 -10.43 -7.85 -21.90
CA ILE A 576 -9.90 -7.66 -20.53
C ILE A 576 -10.69 -8.45 -19.47
N PRO A 577 -12.03 -8.51 -19.46
CA PRO A 577 -12.77 -9.26 -18.46
C PRO A 577 -12.46 -10.75 -18.39
N SER A 578 -12.13 -11.37 -19.53
CA SER A 578 -11.80 -12.80 -19.68
C SER A 578 -10.30 -13.07 -19.74
N LEU A 579 -9.46 -12.04 -19.85
CA LEU A 579 -8.01 -12.18 -19.95
C LEU A 579 -7.41 -12.63 -18.62
N ARG A 580 -6.56 -13.66 -18.64
CA ARG A 580 -5.90 -14.22 -17.45
C ARG A 580 -4.38 -14.28 -17.57
N VAL A 581 -3.85 -14.43 -18.79
CA VAL A 581 -2.42 -14.64 -19.01
C VAL A 581 -1.95 -13.83 -20.22
N ILE A 582 -0.81 -13.12 -20.07
CA ILE A 582 -0.05 -12.58 -21.20
C ILE A 582 1.40 -13.08 -21.08
N SER A 583 1.86 -13.80 -22.10
CA SER A 583 3.20 -14.39 -22.16
C SER A 583 4.16 -13.55 -22.99
N ARG A 584 5.48 -13.68 -22.73
CA ARG A 584 6.58 -12.96 -23.40
C ARG A 584 6.39 -11.45 -23.41
N CYS A 585 5.82 -10.90 -22.36
CA CYS A 585 5.37 -9.52 -22.26
C CYS A 585 6.51 -8.52 -22.39
N SER A 586 6.34 -7.53 -23.25
CA SER A 586 7.22 -6.35 -23.33
C SER A 586 6.83 -5.30 -22.27
N PRO A 587 7.74 -4.36 -21.92
CA PRO A 587 7.40 -3.23 -21.05
C PRO A 587 6.23 -2.39 -21.58
N ASN A 588 6.14 -2.21 -22.89
CA ASN A 588 5.07 -1.45 -23.53
C ASN A 588 3.72 -2.17 -23.41
N THR A 589 3.70 -3.48 -23.56
CA THR A 589 2.49 -4.32 -23.40
C THR A 589 1.95 -4.22 -21.98
N LYS A 590 2.84 -4.28 -20.95
CA LYS A 590 2.46 -4.11 -19.55
C LYS A 590 1.81 -2.74 -19.31
N LEU A 591 2.43 -1.68 -19.82
CA LEU A 591 1.91 -0.30 -19.70
C LEU A 591 0.58 -0.12 -20.44
N ARG A 592 0.45 -0.68 -21.67
CA ARG A 592 -0.75 -0.60 -22.49
C ARG A 592 -1.92 -1.29 -21.81
N LEU A 593 -1.72 -2.50 -21.26
CA LEU A 593 -2.75 -3.24 -20.52
C LEU A 593 -3.28 -2.41 -19.33
N VAL A 594 -2.38 -1.88 -18.48
CA VAL A 594 -2.76 -1.06 -17.32
C VAL A 594 -3.56 0.16 -17.76
N THR A 595 -3.12 0.85 -18.82
CA THR A 595 -3.79 2.05 -19.34
C THR A 595 -5.19 1.73 -19.84
N LEU A 596 -5.35 0.70 -20.68
CA LEU A 596 -6.65 0.32 -21.24
C LEU A 596 -7.62 -0.20 -20.16
N ALA A 597 -7.12 -0.93 -19.17
CA ALA A 597 -7.93 -1.35 -18.03
C ALA A 597 -8.47 -0.14 -17.23
N GLN A 598 -7.65 0.90 -17.06
CA GLN A 598 -8.08 2.14 -16.40
C GLN A 598 -9.10 2.92 -17.22
N GLU A 599 -8.98 2.94 -18.56
CA GLU A 599 -9.92 3.61 -19.45
C GLU A 599 -11.32 3.00 -19.41
N ILE A 600 -11.44 1.69 -19.18
CA ILE A 600 -12.74 1.02 -18.93
C ILE A 600 -13.24 1.16 -17.48
N GLY A 601 -12.63 2.06 -16.71
CA GLY A 601 -13.04 2.39 -15.34
C GLY A 601 -12.61 1.37 -14.28
N LYS A 602 -11.63 0.51 -14.58
CA LYS A 602 -11.05 -0.42 -13.59
C LYS A 602 -9.94 0.26 -12.80
N SER A 603 -9.79 -0.12 -11.55
CA SER A 603 -8.64 0.24 -10.73
C SER A 603 -7.65 -0.93 -10.74
N VAL A 604 -6.41 -0.64 -11.10
CA VAL A 604 -5.38 -1.65 -11.37
C VAL A 604 -4.28 -1.59 -10.33
N ALA A 605 -4.02 -2.73 -9.69
CA ALA A 605 -2.78 -2.96 -8.97
C ALA A 605 -1.79 -3.72 -9.87
N MET A 606 -0.51 -3.37 -9.79
CA MET A 606 0.55 -3.99 -10.60
C MET A 606 1.69 -4.43 -9.69
N THR A 607 2.16 -5.66 -9.82
CA THR A 607 3.40 -6.12 -9.19
C THR A 607 4.54 -6.15 -10.20
N GLY A 608 5.76 -5.93 -9.76
CA GLY A 608 6.95 -6.04 -10.61
C GLY A 608 8.24 -5.92 -9.81
N ASP A 609 9.31 -6.51 -10.34
CA ASP A 609 10.65 -6.52 -9.74
C ASP A 609 11.73 -5.95 -10.68
N GLY A 610 11.45 -5.91 -11.97
CA GLY A 610 12.40 -5.50 -13.01
C GLY A 610 12.29 -4.02 -13.40
N VAL A 611 13.33 -3.54 -14.06
CA VAL A 611 13.34 -2.23 -14.72
C VAL A 611 12.22 -2.13 -15.77
N ASN A 612 11.90 -3.24 -16.42
CA ASN A 612 10.89 -3.35 -17.46
C ASN A 612 9.46 -3.10 -16.92
N ASP A 613 9.24 -3.29 -15.62
CA ASP A 613 7.93 -3.12 -14.97
C ASP A 613 7.69 -1.68 -14.52
N SER A 614 8.74 -0.89 -14.38
CA SER A 614 8.68 0.45 -13.78
C SER A 614 7.68 1.40 -14.44
N PRO A 615 7.52 1.46 -15.78
CA PRO A 615 6.48 2.30 -16.40
C PRO A 615 5.06 1.86 -16.02
N ALA A 616 4.80 0.55 -15.96
CA ALA A 616 3.50 0.00 -15.62
C ALA A 616 3.21 0.15 -14.11
N LEU A 617 4.23 -0.06 -13.23
CA LEU A 617 4.15 0.18 -11.78
C LEU A 617 3.76 1.62 -11.47
N LYS A 618 4.43 2.59 -12.12
CA LYS A 618 4.15 4.02 -11.92
C LYS A 618 2.78 4.43 -12.47
N ARG A 619 2.29 3.77 -13.52
CA ARG A 619 1.00 4.07 -14.16
C ARG A 619 -0.18 3.46 -13.39
N ALA A 620 0.02 2.33 -12.72
CA ALA A 620 -1.01 1.65 -11.95
C ALA A 620 -1.61 2.54 -10.85
N ASP A 621 -2.83 2.24 -10.42
CA ASP A 621 -3.45 2.94 -9.28
C ASP A 621 -2.67 2.66 -8.00
N VAL A 622 -2.15 1.41 -7.87
CA VAL A 622 -1.20 1.02 -6.82
C VAL A 622 -0.12 0.13 -7.42
N GLY A 623 1.13 0.57 -7.35
CA GLY A 623 2.31 -0.21 -7.74
C GLY A 623 2.93 -0.94 -6.55
N PHE A 624 3.15 -2.26 -6.71
CA PHE A 624 3.82 -3.11 -5.72
C PHE A 624 5.21 -3.51 -6.23
N GLY A 625 6.26 -3.05 -5.57
CA GLY A 625 7.65 -3.47 -5.82
C GLY A 625 8.05 -4.62 -4.92
N MET A 626 8.91 -5.50 -5.43
CA MET A 626 9.49 -6.58 -4.65
C MET A 626 10.74 -6.10 -3.91
N GLN A 627 11.01 -6.63 -2.72
CA GLN A 627 12.21 -6.30 -1.95
C GLN A 627 13.49 -6.73 -2.71
N SER A 628 13.46 -7.89 -3.35
CA SER A 628 14.54 -8.40 -4.19
C SER A 628 14.66 -7.68 -5.54
N GLY A 629 13.65 -6.88 -5.92
CA GLY A 629 13.59 -6.20 -7.21
C GLY A 629 14.62 -5.10 -7.37
N SER A 630 14.75 -4.62 -8.61
CA SER A 630 15.65 -3.51 -8.96
C SER A 630 15.27 -2.23 -8.23
N ASP A 631 16.25 -1.36 -8.03
CA ASP A 631 16.03 -0.07 -7.36
C ASP A 631 15.00 0.80 -8.11
N VAL A 632 14.97 0.68 -9.44
CA VAL A 632 14.01 1.38 -10.29
C VAL A 632 12.58 0.91 -10.07
N ALA A 633 12.36 -0.40 -9.99
CA ALA A 633 11.06 -0.96 -9.68
C ALA A 633 10.59 -0.52 -8.28
N LYS A 634 11.48 -0.56 -7.28
CA LYS A 634 11.19 -0.06 -5.93
C LYS A 634 10.86 1.45 -5.93
N GLU A 635 11.58 2.25 -6.75
CA GLU A 635 11.32 3.68 -6.83
C GLU A 635 9.99 3.99 -7.52
N ALA A 636 9.64 3.25 -8.56
CA ALA A 636 8.38 3.40 -9.29
C ALA A 636 7.15 2.91 -8.49
N SER A 637 7.36 2.07 -7.46
CA SER A 637 6.27 1.48 -6.68
C SER A 637 5.78 2.37 -5.55
N ASP A 638 4.52 2.20 -5.15
CA ASP A 638 3.89 2.84 -3.99
C ASP A 638 4.07 2.03 -2.71
N ILE A 639 4.13 0.71 -2.84
CA ILE A 639 4.24 -0.26 -1.75
C ILE A 639 5.35 -1.25 -2.09
N ILE A 640 6.15 -1.63 -1.10
CA ILE A 640 7.21 -2.64 -1.24
C ILE A 640 6.82 -3.87 -0.41
N LEU A 641 6.87 -5.04 -1.03
CA LEU A 641 6.66 -6.32 -0.36
C LEU A 641 8.01 -6.87 0.11
N THR A 642 8.18 -7.00 1.42
CA THR A 642 9.48 -7.42 2.00
C THR A 642 9.70 -8.93 1.94
N ASP A 643 8.67 -9.70 1.61
CA ASP A 643 8.67 -11.16 1.46
C ASP A 643 8.53 -11.61 -0.01
N ASP A 644 8.42 -10.68 -0.94
CA ASP A 644 8.26 -10.93 -2.37
C ASP A 644 7.07 -11.87 -2.70
N ASN A 645 5.99 -11.84 -1.91
CA ASN A 645 4.92 -12.81 -1.97
C ASN A 645 3.60 -12.20 -2.44
N PHE A 646 2.95 -12.82 -3.44
CA PHE A 646 1.63 -12.41 -3.93
C PHE A 646 0.56 -12.41 -2.82
N ALA A 647 0.63 -13.32 -1.85
CA ALA A 647 -0.30 -13.34 -0.72
C ALA A 647 -0.29 -12.02 0.06
N SER A 648 0.86 -11.34 0.13
CA SER A 648 0.99 -10.03 0.75
C SER A 648 0.34 -8.91 -0.08
N VAL A 649 0.20 -9.05 -1.41
CA VAL A 649 -0.61 -8.13 -2.24
C VAL A 649 -2.07 -8.23 -1.84
N VAL A 650 -2.61 -9.44 -1.75
CA VAL A 650 -4.02 -9.68 -1.36
C VAL A 650 -4.27 -9.19 0.07
N LYS A 651 -3.30 -9.41 0.97
CA LYS A 651 -3.34 -8.88 2.34
C LYS A 651 -3.33 -7.35 2.37
N ALA A 652 -2.58 -6.70 1.49
CA ALA A 652 -2.61 -5.23 1.36
C ALA A 652 -4.00 -4.74 0.94
N VAL A 653 -4.67 -5.43 0.01
CA VAL A 653 -6.05 -5.11 -0.39
C VAL A 653 -7.02 -5.28 0.79
N GLU A 654 -6.90 -6.35 1.56
CA GLU A 654 -7.71 -6.55 2.78
C GLU A 654 -7.54 -5.39 3.77
N LEU A 655 -6.31 -4.95 3.99
CA LEU A 655 -6.00 -3.82 4.86
C LEU A 655 -6.51 -2.49 4.29
N GLY A 656 -6.42 -2.27 2.98
CA GLY A 656 -6.97 -1.09 2.31
C GLY A 656 -8.51 -1.03 2.40
N ARG A 657 -9.20 -2.16 2.24
CA ARG A 657 -10.65 -2.26 2.47
C ARG A 657 -11.00 -1.99 3.94
N THR A 658 -10.22 -2.54 4.87
CA THR A 658 -10.39 -2.28 6.29
C THR A 658 -10.23 -0.80 6.61
N PHE A 659 -9.25 -0.15 6.02
CA PHE A 659 -9.03 1.29 6.12
C PHE A 659 -10.27 2.09 5.72
N MET A 660 -10.85 1.78 4.56
CA MET A 660 -12.06 2.46 4.08
C MET A 660 -13.28 2.21 4.97
N HIS A 661 -13.45 0.97 5.44
CA HIS A 661 -14.53 0.64 6.39
C HIS A 661 -14.37 1.37 7.72
N ASN A 662 -13.15 1.52 8.23
CA ASN A 662 -12.88 2.24 9.48
C ASN A 662 -13.20 3.73 9.37
N ILE A 663 -12.84 4.37 8.25
CA ILE A 663 -13.26 5.75 7.97
C ILE A 663 -14.77 5.85 7.85
N MET A 664 -15.42 4.89 7.19
CA MET A 664 -16.86 4.90 7.01
C MET A 664 -17.60 4.74 8.35
N MET A 665 -17.14 3.83 9.22
CA MET A 665 -17.70 3.68 10.57
C MET A 665 -17.64 5.00 11.36
N PHE A 666 -16.55 5.73 11.23
CA PHE A 666 -16.44 7.06 11.85
C PHE A 666 -17.43 8.07 11.27
N LEU A 667 -17.59 8.12 9.94
CA LEU A 667 -18.58 9.01 9.31
C LEU A 667 -20.01 8.66 9.71
N GLU A 668 -20.34 7.37 9.77
CA GLU A 668 -21.65 6.89 10.22
C GLU A 668 -21.91 7.18 11.70
N PHE A 669 -20.85 7.32 12.48
CA PHE A 669 -20.93 7.75 13.87
C PHE A 669 -21.13 9.26 13.99
N GLN A 670 -20.32 10.06 13.34
CA GLN A 670 -20.25 11.51 13.51
C GLN A 670 -21.41 12.25 12.81
N LEU A 671 -21.74 11.87 11.57
CA LEU A 671 -22.74 12.60 10.79
C LEU A 671 -24.14 12.60 11.42
N PRO A 672 -24.66 11.50 11.99
CA PRO A 672 -25.95 11.55 12.70
C PRO A 672 -25.96 12.54 13.88
N ILE A 673 -24.87 12.62 14.62
CA ILE A 673 -24.72 13.53 15.76
C ILE A 673 -24.80 14.98 15.25
N ASN A 674 -23.94 15.34 14.29
CA ASN A 674 -23.83 16.68 13.79
C ASN A 674 -25.11 17.14 13.05
N ILE A 675 -25.71 16.27 12.23
CA ILE A 675 -26.97 16.60 11.53
C ILE A 675 -28.13 16.75 12.52
N SER A 676 -28.25 15.87 13.52
CA SER A 676 -29.30 15.98 14.52
C SER A 676 -29.14 17.24 15.39
N LEU A 677 -27.90 17.52 15.83
CA LEU A 677 -27.60 18.76 16.56
C LEU A 677 -27.91 20.02 15.73
N LEU A 678 -27.52 20.01 14.44
CA LEU A 678 -27.82 21.13 13.55
C LEU A 678 -29.33 21.37 13.44
N ILE A 679 -30.12 20.32 13.16
CA ILE A 679 -31.58 20.43 13.04
C ILE A 679 -32.20 20.86 14.36
N LEU A 680 -31.83 20.25 15.46
CA LEU A 680 -32.36 20.55 16.78
C LEU A 680 -31.97 21.97 17.26
N SER A 681 -30.73 22.39 16.98
CA SER A 681 -30.28 23.75 17.33
C SER A 681 -30.98 24.85 16.54
N VAL A 682 -31.54 24.52 15.36
CA VAL A 682 -32.43 25.46 14.60
C VAL A 682 -33.86 25.39 15.14
N VAL A 683 -34.42 24.21 15.33
CA VAL A 683 -35.84 24.04 15.67
C VAL A 683 -36.15 24.35 17.14
N TYR A 684 -35.28 23.95 18.07
CA TYR A 684 -35.56 24.11 19.49
C TYR A 684 -35.68 25.58 19.96
N PRO A 685 -34.80 26.50 19.56
CA PRO A 685 -34.93 27.92 19.93
C PRO A 685 -36.20 28.57 19.43
N LEU A 686 -36.80 28.09 18.33
CA LEU A 686 -38.07 28.59 17.80
C LEU A 686 -39.26 28.15 18.67
N ILE A 687 -39.14 27.06 19.41
CA ILE A 687 -40.20 26.54 20.29
C ILE A 687 -40.02 27.07 21.72
N ALA A 688 -38.80 27.02 22.23
CA ALA A 688 -38.49 27.30 23.65
C ALA A 688 -37.86 28.67 23.91
N SER A 689 -37.50 29.43 22.87
CA SER A 689 -36.78 30.73 22.97
C SER A 689 -35.45 30.70 23.73
N CYS A 690 -34.86 29.52 23.87
CA CYS A 690 -33.54 29.28 24.49
C CYS A 690 -32.74 28.29 23.66
N ALA A 691 -31.43 28.19 23.90
CA ALA A 691 -30.58 27.20 23.24
C ALA A 691 -30.85 25.79 23.74
N LEU A 692 -30.73 24.77 22.87
CA LEU A 692 -30.86 23.36 23.20
C LEU A 692 -29.78 22.88 24.17
N LEU A 693 -28.55 23.27 23.92
CA LEU A 693 -27.31 23.03 24.67
C LEU A 693 -26.46 24.30 24.70
N ALA A 694 -25.60 24.46 25.68
CA ALA A 694 -24.62 25.51 25.67
C ALA A 694 -23.54 25.26 24.60
N SER A 695 -23.01 26.34 23.99
CA SER A 695 -21.96 26.26 22.94
C SER A 695 -20.75 25.44 23.40
N VAL A 696 -20.34 25.58 24.68
CA VAL A 696 -19.25 24.85 25.31
C VAL A 696 -19.53 23.35 25.38
N GLN A 697 -20.77 22.95 25.69
CA GLN A 697 -21.15 21.54 25.76
C GLN A 697 -21.06 20.89 24.36
N ILE A 698 -21.54 21.58 23.32
CA ILE A 698 -21.44 21.10 21.93
C ILE A 698 -19.98 20.96 21.52
N LEU A 699 -19.15 21.93 21.84
CA LEU A 699 -17.74 21.93 21.51
C LEU A 699 -17.00 20.77 22.20
N ILE A 700 -17.30 20.50 23.47
CA ILE A 700 -16.72 19.36 24.20
C ILE A 700 -17.19 18.03 23.63
N VAL A 701 -18.47 17.92 23.24
CA VAL A 701 -18.98 16.72 22.58
C VAL A 701 -18.20 16.47 21.27
N ASN A 702 -18.09 17.46 20.41
CA ASN A 702 -17.38 17.31 19.14
C ASN A 702 -15.92 16.87 19.38
N ILE A 703 -15.18 17.53 20.30
CA ILE A 703 -13.80 17.20 20.58
C ILE A 703 -13.64 15.79 21.17
N ILE A 704 -14.35 15.52 22.26
CA ILE A 704 -14.23 14.23 22.97
C ILE A 704 -14.72 13.10 22.08
N MET A 705 -15.89 13.26 21.45
CA MET A 705 -16.48 12.23 20.62
C MET A 705 -15.67 12.01 19.35
N ASP A 706 -15.32 13.07 18.64
CA ASP A 706 -14.62 12.97 17.37
C ASP A 706 -13.20 12.44 17.56
N SER A 707 -12.45 12.97 18.54
CA SER A 707 -11.05 12.57 18.75
C SER A 707 -10.93 11.15 19.32
N LEU A 708 -11.72 10.81 20.35
CA LEU A 708 -11.63 9.51 21.01
C LEU A 708 -12.24 8.40 20.15
N ASN A 709 -13.39 8.64 19.52
CA ASN A 709 -14.02 7.64 18.68
C ASN A 709 -13.29 7.46 17.35
N SER A 710 -12.66 8.51 16.79
CA SER A 710 -11.73 8.36 15.67
C SER A 710 -10.65 7.32 15.96
N LEU A 711 -10.05 7.42 17.16
CA LEU A 711 -9.04 6.47 17.59
C LEU A 711 -9.62 5.06 17.79
N SER A 712 -10.85 4.95 18.30
CA SER A 712 -11.51 3.66 18.56
C SER A 712 -11.87 2.91 17.26
N PHE A 713 -12.47 3.60 16.28
CA PHE A 713 -12.84 3.00 15.00
C PHE A 713 -11.61 2.77 14.09
N GLY A 714 -10.59 3.63 14.17
CA GLY A 714 -9.34 3.42 13.46
C GLY A 714 -8.64 2.11 13.82
N GLY A 715 -8.87 1.59 15.03
CA GLY A 715 -8.31 0.35 15.53
C GLY A 715 -9.13 -0.92 15.22
N GLU A 716 -10.20 -0.84 14.46
CA GLU A 716 -10.98 -2.03 14.13
C GLU A 716 -10.20 -2.95 13.19
N PRO A 717 -10.03 -4.24 13.55
CA PRO A 717 -9.24 -5.18 12.76
C PRO A 717 -9.96 -5.63 11.49
N PRO A 718 -9.23 -6.20 10.50
CA PRO A 718 -9.81 -6.78 9.31
C PRO A 718 -10.92 -7.78 9.61
N LYS A 719 -11.98 -7.76 8.82
CA LYS A 719 -13.10 -8.70 8.89
C LYS A 719 -13.14 -9.53 7.60
N PRO A 720 -13.35 -10.85 7.69
CA PRO A 720 -13.44 -11.71 6.52
C PRO A 720 -14.50 -11.26 5.52
N GLU A 721 -15.57 -10.64 6.01
CA GLU A 721 -16.67 -10.14 5.20
C GLU A 721 -16.21 -9.10 4.17
N TYR A 722 -15.14 -8.34 4.48
CA TYR A 722 -14.59 -7.33 3.57
C TYR A 722 -13.96 -7.93 2.30
N MET A 723 -13.52 -9.22 2.37
CA MET A 723 -12.96 -9.93 1.22
C MET A 723 -14.02 -10.79 0.49
N ILE A 724 -15.30 -10.61 0.80
CA ILE A 724 -16.43 -11.15 0.04
C ILE A 724 -17.14 -10.02 -0.73
N GLU A 725 -16.98 -8.77 -0.28
CA GLU A 725 -17.55 -7.60 -0.93
C GLU A 725 -16.87 -7.31 -2.28
N ARG A 726 -17.64 -6.83 -3.25
CA ARG A 726 -17.07 -6.34 -4.52
C ARG A 726 -16.29 -5.04 -4.31
N PRO A 727 -15.26 -4.77 -5.11
CA PRO A 727 -14.50 -3.53 -5.05
C PRO A 727 -15.41 -2.30 -5.15
N ILE A 728 -15.05 -1.25 -4.44
CA ILE A 728 -15.73 0.04 -4.51
C ILE A 728 -15.56 0.61 -5.92
N LYS A 729 -16.62 1.08 -6.56
CA LYS A 729 -16.52 1.70 -7.89
C LYS A 729 -15.81 3.06 -7.77
N LYS A 730 -14.82 3.30 -8.61
CA LYS A 730 -14.13 4.60 -8.70
C LYS A 730 -15.15 5.69 -9.06
N GLY A 731 -15.17 6.79 -8.28
CA GLY A 731 -16.15 7.88 -8.48
C GLY A 731 -17.55 7.64 -7.88
N SER A 732 -17.83 6.53 -7.20
CA SER A 732 -19.14 6.29 -6.55
C SER A 732 -19.42 7.17 -5.33
N GLY A 733 -18.51 8.08 -4.98
CA GLY A 733 -18.56 8.89 -3.79
C GLY A 733 -18.07 8.20 -2.53
N LEU A 734 -18.02 8.93 -1.42
CA LEU A 734 -17.42 8.48 -0.16
C LEU A 734 -18.22 7.36 0.53
N PHE A 735 -19.55 7.32 0.35
CA PHE A 735 -20.42 6.45 1.13
C PHE A 735 -20.54 5.03 0.55
N ILE A 736 -20.06 4.03 1.30
CA ILE A 736 -20.28 2.62 1.00
C ILE A 736 -21.77 2.26 1.06
N ARG A 737 -22.15 1.20 0.37
CA ARG A 737 -23.54 0.74 0.23
C ARG A 737 -24.28 0.69 1.57
N GLY A 738 -25.38 1.41 1.69
CA GLY A 738 -26.24 1.44 2.88
C GLY A 738 -25.87 2.48 3.95
N ALA A 739 -24.69 3.11 3.90
CA ALA A 739 -24.25 4.10 4.88
C ALA A 739 -25.21 5.30 5.00
N LYS A 740 -25.65 5.87 3.85
CA LYS A 740 -26.63 6.99 3.85
C LYS A 740 -27.92 6.64 4.60
N LYS A 741 -28.41 5.39 4.42
CA LYS A 741 -29.62 4.91 5.09
C LYS A 741 -29.41 4.76 6.59
N ARG A 742 -28.25 4.24 7.02
CA ARG A 742 -27.89 4.13 8.44
C ARG A 742 -27.79 5.52 9.09
N ILE A 743 -27.10 6.46 8.45
CA ILE A 743 -26.98 7.85 8.91
C ILE A 743 -28.37 8.46 9.09
N ALA A 744 -29.27 8.33 8.12
CA ALA A 744 -30.62 8.86 8.20
C ALA A 744 -31.44 8.26 9.36
N ILE A 745 -31.40 6.92 9.56
CA ILE A 745 -32.10 6.24 10.66
C ILE A 745 -31.57 6.71 12.02
N SER A 746 -30.25 6.75 12.21
CA SER A 746 -29.65 7.22 13.46
C SER A 746 -29.98 8.70 13.72
N THR A 747 -29.94 9.56 12.70
CA THR A 747 -30.33 10.97 12.82
C THR A 747 -31.77 11.13 13.28
N VAL A 748 -32.71 10.43 12.63
CA VAL A 748 -34.13 10.46 13.03
C VAL A 748 -34.33 9.94 14.45
N THR A 749 -33.61 8.88 14.81
CA THR A 749 -33.66 8.32 16.18
C THR A 749 -33.17 9.33 17.21
N PHE A 750 -32.06 10.01 16.93
CA PHE A 750 -31.52 11.04 17.83
C PHE A 750 -32.51 12.19 18.00
N ILE A 751 -33.08 12.72 16.90
CA ILE A 751 -34.09 13.78 16.95
C ILE A 751 -35.32 13.34 17.74
N ALA A 752 -35.80 12.12 17.54
CA ALA A 752 -36.96 11.60 18.27
C ALA A 752 -36.71 11.47 19.78
N LEU A 753 -35.55 10.94 20.18
CA LEU A 753 -35.18 10.81 21.59
C LEU A 753 -35.01 12.18 22.27
N TYR A 754 -34.45 13.16 21.56
CA TYR A 754 -34.42 14.55 22.01
C TYR A 754 -35.83 15.16 22.13
N GLY A 755 -36.71 14.88 21.19
CA GLY A 755 -38.11 15.28 21.26
C GLY A 755 -38.82 14.70 22.48
N ILE A 756 -38.53 13.45 22.81
CA ILE A 756 -39.12 12.80 24.02
C ILE A 756 -38.63 13.50 25.29
N ILE A 757 -37.34 13.72 25.49
CA ILE A 757 -36.84 14.35 26.72
C ILE A 757 -37.24 15.84 26.84
N THR A 758 -37.52 16.51 25.73
CA THR A 758 -37.80 17.98 25.71
C THR A 758 -39.26 18.31 25.66
N LEU A 759 -40.11 17.50 24.98
CA LEU A 759 -41.51 17.85 24.68
C LEU A 759 -42.54 16.93 25.37
N SER A 760 -42.09 15.81 25.97
CA SER A 760 -42.98 14.89 26.70
C SER A 760 -43.10 15.29 28.18
N PRO A 761 -44.06 14.71 28.96
CA PRO A 761 -44.12 14.91 30.40
C PRO A 761 -42.84 14.65 31.20
N ILE A 762 -41.86 13.94 30.59
CA ILE A 762 -40.51 13.73 31.15
C ILE A 762 -39.80 15.07 31.41
N SER A 763 -40.04 16.09 30.59
CA SER A 763 -39.46 17.42 30.78
C SER A 763 -39.85 18.07 32.13
N ASN A 764 -41.02 17.70 32.69
CA ASN A 764 -41.48 18.18 33.98
C ASN A 764 -40.78 17.58 35.19
N MET A 765 -39.96 16.56 34.98
CA MET A 765 -39.13 15.95 36.05
C MET A 765 -37.98 16.87 36.44
N PHE A 766 -37.48 17.72 35.54
CA PHE A 766 -36.35 18.59 35.78
C PHE A 766 -36.79 19.88 36.49
N SER A 767 -36.22 20.13 37.66
CA SER A 767 -36.62 21.25 38.53
C SER A 767 -36.10 22.61 38.03
N SER A 768 -35.07 22.61 37.19
CA SER A 768 -34.48 23.80 36.63
C SER A 768 -34.06 23.62 35.15
N GLU A 769 -33.94 24.73 34.42
CA GLU A 769 -33.47 24.68 33.03
C GLU A 769 -32.01 24.17 32.94
N VAL A 770 -31.16 24.47 33.92
CA VAL A 770 -29.79 23.96 33.98
C VAL A 770 -29.77 22.44 34.12
N GLU A 771 -30.67 21.88 34.93
CA GLU A 771 -30.84 20.45 35.10
C GLU A 771 -31.30 19.77 33.78
N ALA A 772 -32.27 20.39 33.10
CA ALA A 772 -32.75 19.94 31.80
C ALA A 772 -31.65 19.98 30.73
N ILE A 773 -30.84 21.04 30.69
CA ILE A 773 -29.68 21.16 29.79
C ILE A 773 -28.64 20.08 30.11
N THR A 774 -28.38 19.81 31.39
CA THR A 774 -27.44 18.75 31.82
C THR A 774 -27.92 17.37 31.36
N ALA A 775 -29.20 17.07 31.53
CA ALA A 775 -29.79 15.81 31.09
C ALA A 775 -29.72 15.66 29.55
N ARG A 776 -29.98 16.72 28.79
CA ARG A 776 -29.86 16.73 27.32
C ARG A 776 -28.39 16.52 26.87
N PHE A 777 -27.43 17.14 27.55
CA PHE A 777 -26.00 16.94 27.27
C PHE A 777 -25.58 15.48 27.54
N ALA A 778 -25.93 14.92 28.70
CA ALA A 778 -25.64 13.54 29.05
C ALA A 778 -26.32 12.53 28.08
N LEU A 779 -27.57 12.82 27.68
CA LEU A 779 -28.30 12.02 26.70
C LEU A 779 -27.52 11.91 25.37
N LEU A 780 -27.04 13.05 24.86
CA LEU A 780 -26.26 13.08 23.61
C LEU A 780 -25.01 12.19 23.70
N CYS A 781 -24.23 12.37 24.77
CA CYS A 781 -23.00 11.59 24.96
C CYS A 781 -23.27 10.09 25.03
N PHE A 782 -24.33 9.67 25.73
CA PHE A 782 -24.66 8.24 25.88
C PHE A 782 -25.29 7.67 24.60
N MET A 783 -26.13 8.42 23.91
CA MET A 783 -26.64 8.00 22.58
C MET A 783 -25.50 7.75 21.60
N ALA A 784 -24.48 8.61 21.60
CA ALA A 784 -23.32 8.43 20.75
C ALA A 784 -22.53 7.16 21.13
N VAL A 785 -22.31 6.89 22.43
CA VAL A 785 -21.64 5.66 22.88
C VAL A 785 -22.45 4.43 22.43
N PHE A 786 -23.77 4.37 22.64
CA PHE A 786 -24.60 3.24 22.23
C PHE A 786 -24.68 3.09 20.71
N ASN A 787 -24.73 4.19 19.94
CA ASN A 787 -24.67 4.16 18.49
C ASN A 787 -23.34 3.55 17.99
N GLY A 788 -22.23 3.83 18.67
CA GLY A 788 -20.92 3.26 18.35
C GLY A 788 -20.89 1.73 18.40
N PHE A 789 -21.58 1.09 19.34
CA PHE A 789 -21.73 -0.37 19.38
C PHE A 789 -22.50 -0.90 18.16
N GLY A 790 -23.54 -0.20 17.73
CA GLY A 790 -24.34 -0.57 16.56
C GLY A 790 -23.54 -0.47 15.25
N ILE A 791 -22.75 0.58 15.09
CA ILE A 791 -21.96 0.84 13.86
C ILE A 791 -20.82 -0.15 13.70
N ARG A 792 -20.17 -0.53 14.80
CA ARG A 792 -18.98 -1.40 14.78
C ARG A 792 -19.23 -2.76 14.13
N THR A 793 -20.43 -3.29 14.16
CA THR A 793 -20.76 -4.60 13.59
C THR A 793 -22.13 -4.59 12.92
N GLU A 794 -22.29 -5.31 11.81
CA GLU A 794 -23.60 -5.58 11.19
C GLU A 794 -24.30 -6.83 11.77
N HIS A 795 -23.63 -7.56 12.67
CA HIS A 795 -24.26 -8.69 13.36
C HIS A 795 -25.28 -8.22 14.40
N ILE A 796 -26.30 -9.05 14.68
CA ILE A 796 -27.26 -8.82 15.77
C ILE A 796 -26.54 -8.82 17.13
N ASN A 797 -25.52 -9.67 17.29
CA ASN A 797 -24.68 -9.64 18.49
C ASN A 797 -23.69 -8.46 18.41
N LEU A 798 -24.01 -7.37 19.09
CA LEU A 798 -23.20 -6.15 19.13
C LEU A 798 -21.82 -6.34 19.77
N LEU A 799 -21.65 -7.38 20.59
CA LEU A 799 -20.38 -7.71 21.24
C LEU A 799 -19.49 -8.60 20.37
N ASN A 800 -19.93 -8.95 19.14
CA ASN A 800 -19.13 -9.74 18.23
C ASN A 800 -17.74 -9.12 18.04
N ARG A 801 -16.68 -9.92 18.23
CA ARG A 801 -15.26 -9.52 18.11
C ARG A 801 -14.83 -8.30 18.96
N ILE A 802 -15.59 -7.91 20.00
CA ILE A 802 -15.23 -6.76 20.85
C ILE A 802 -13.85 -6.94 21.51
N GLY A 803 -13.48 -8.16 21.85
CA GLY A 803 -12.18 -8.49 22.45
C GLY A 803 -10.97 -8.25 21.51
N LYS A 804 -11.20 -8.14 20.19
CA LYS A 804 -10.15 -7.82 19.22
C LYS A 804 -9.85 -6.33 19.13
N ASN A 805 -10.80 -5.47 19.54
CA ASN A 805 -10.63 -4.03 19.66
C ASN A 805 -10.88 -3.56 21.10
N LYS A 806 -9.95 -3.86 21.98
CA LYS A 806 -10.02 -3.45 23.39
C LYS A 806 -10.06 -1.92 23.57
N LEU A 807 -9.43 -1.21 22.64
CA LEU A 807 -9.38 0.26 22.67
C LEU A 807 -10.77 0.87 22.55
N PHE A 808 -11.64 0.32 21.68
CA PHE A 808 -13.05 0.74 21.61
C PHE A 808 -13.75 0.62 22.95
N SER A 809 -13.60 -0.52 23.64
CA SER A 809 -14.24 -0.75 24.95
C SER A 809 -13.74 0.23 26.00
N TYR A 810 -12.43 0.47 26.08
CA TYR A 810 -11.86 1.42 27.03
C TYR A 810 -12.32 2.86 26.76
N ILE A 811 -12.39 3.25 25.49
CA ILE A 811 -12.86 4.59 25.10
C ILE A 811 -14.36 4.73 25.40
N ALA A 812 -15.18 3.74 25.09
CA ALA A 812 -16.63 3.77 25.39
C ALA A 812 -16.89 3.93 26.90
N ILE A 813 -16.20 3.14 27.74
CA ILE A 813 -16.27 3.24 29.20
C ILE A 813 -15.73 4.59 29.67
N GLY A 814 -14.62 5.05 29.07
CA GLY A 814 -14.00 6.34 29.40
C GLY A 814 -14.91 7.53 29.10
N ILE A 815 -15.59 7.54 27.96
CA ILE A 815 -16.56 8.60 27.59
C ILE A 815 -17.74 8.57 28.53
N PHE A 816 -18.27 7.38 28.85
CA PHE A 816 -19.38 7.24 29.79
C PHE A 816 -19.00 7.81 31.18
N GLY A 817 -17.86 7.38 31.73
CA GLY A 817 -17.34 7.87 33.01
C GLY A 817 -17.01 9.37 33.02
N LEU A 818 -16.41 9.86 31.94
CA LEU A 818 -16.09 11.28 31.78
C LEU A 818 -17.36 12.14 31.71
N THR A 819 -18.41 11.70 31.02
CA THR A 819 -19.69 12.40 30.96
C THR A 819 -20.30 12.54 32.36
N VAL A 820 -20.36 11.43 33.11
CA VAL A 820 -20.85 11.45 34.51
C VAL A 820 -20.01 12.40 35.37
N LEU A 821 -18.69 12.35 35.24
CA LEU A 821 -17.76 13.24 35.98
C LEU A 821 -18.00 14.71 35.66
N LEU A 822 -18.10 15.05 34.35
CA LEU A 822 -18.33 16.43 33.91
C LEU A 822 -19.67 16.97 34.40
N CYS A 823 -20.74 16.18 34.30
CA CYS A 823 -22.08 16.61 34.78
C CYS A 823 -22.11 16.86 36.29
N ASN A 824 -21.28 16.19 37.08
CA ASN A 824 -21.27 16.35 38.53
C ASN A 824 -20.26 17.38 39.05
N LEU A 825 -19.14 17.61 38.34
CA LEU A 825 -18.05 18.44 38.87
C LEU A 825 -17.81 19.74 38.12
N ALA A 826 -18.25 19.86 36.85
CA ALA A 826 -17.90 21.03 36.06
C ALA A 826 -18.74 22.28 36.37
N GLY A 827 -19.91 22.14 36.99
CA GLY A 827 -20.73 23.26 37.48
C GLY A 827 -20.96 24.38 36.48
N GLU A 828 -20.73 25.61 36.87
CA GLU A 828 -20.91 26.83 36.03
C GLU A 828 -20.03 26.81 34.76
N LEU A 829 -18.87 26.15 34.83
CA LEU A 829 -17.93 26.10 33.70
C LEU A 829 -18.56 25.49 32.42
N LEU A 830 -19.35 24.45 32.60
CA LEU A 830 -20.09 23.79 31.51
C LEU A 830 -21.59 24.05 31.56
N LYS A 831 -22.05 24.92 32.44
CA LYS A 831 -23.49 25.14 32.69
C LYS A 831 -24.23 23.83 32.97
N VAL A 832 -23.69 23.03 33.89
CA VAL A 832 -24.25 21.75 34.33
C VAL A 832 -24.48 21.75 35.83
N THR A 833 -25.39 20.87 36.25
CA THR A 833 -25.65 20.62 37.65
C THR A 833 -25.74 19.11 37.91
N PRO A 834 -25.36 18.64 39.09
CA PRO A 834 -25.53 17.22 39.41
C PRO A 834 -26.97 16.75 39.20
N LEU A 835 -27.13 15.58 38.56
CA LEU A 835 -28.42 14.95 38.35
C LEU A 835 -28.69 13.90 39.43
N ASP A 836 -29.95 13.79 39.88
CA ASP A 836 -30.38 12.74 40.77
C ASP A 836 -30.40 11.36 40.09
N TYR A 837 -30.44 10.30 40.88
CA TYR A 837 -30.41 8.91 40.35
C TYR A 837 -31.59 8.61 39.42
N GLU A 838 -32.76 9.21 39.65
CA GLU A 838 -33.94 9.07 38.80
C GLU A 838 -33.72 9.72 37.40
N HIS A 839 -33.12 10.88 37.36
CA HIS A 839 -32.76 11.59 36.13
C HIS A 839 -31.71 10.79 35.34
N TRP A 840 -30.69 10.26 36.03
CA TRP A 840 -29.69 9.38 35.38
C TRP A 840 -30.32 8.13 34.78
N ALA A 841 -31.28 7.50 35.51
CA ALA A 841 -31.97 6.31 35.02
C ALA A 841 -32.76 6.61 33.72
N VAL A 842 -33.49 7.72 33.69
CA VAL A 842 -34.24 8.14 32.51
C VAL A 842 -33.32 8.45 31.33
N VAL A 843 -32.25 9.22 31.55
CA VAL A 843 -31.28 9.58 30.53
C VAL A 843 -30.61 8.33 29.92
N ILE A 844 -30.17 7.38 30.76
CA ILE A 844 -29.53 6.14 30.31
C ILE A 844 -30.51 5.27 29.55
N LEU A 845 -31.75 5.14 30.04
CA LEU A 845 -32.79 4.33 29.40
C LEU A 845 -33.15 4.89 28.01
N LEU A 846 -33.34 6.21 27.92
CA LEU A 846 -33.58 6.86 26.63
C LEU A 846 -32.41 6.68 25.66
N ALA A 847 -31.18 6.87 26.12
CA ALA A 847 -30.01 6.69 25.29
C ALA A 847 -29.87 5.25 24.80
N PHE A 848 -30.20 4.27 25.67
CA PHE A 848 -30.16 2.84 25.35
C PHE A 848 -31.13 2.47 24.21
N MET A 849 -32.22 3.24 24.01
CA MET A 849 -33.20 2.99 22.92
C MET A 849 -32.57 3.07 21.51
N VAL A 850 -31.39 3.64 21.36
CA VAL A 850 -30.63 3.59 20.10
C VAL A 850 -30.32 2.14 19.69
N ILE A 851 -30.03 1.27 20.65
CA ILE A 851 -29.70 -0.16 20.41
C ILE A 851 -30.88 -0.94 19.82
N PRO A 852 -32.08 -0.98 20.42
CA PRO A 852 -33.22 -1.65 19.83
C PRO A 852 -33.59 -1.18 18.42
N VAL A 853 -33.48 0.13 18.14
CA VAL A 853 -33.73 0.69 16.80
C VAL A 853 -32.72 0.15 15.78
N ASP A 854 -31.44 0.11 16.14
CA ASP A 854 -30.42 -0.45 15.25
C ASP A 854 -30.57 -1.97 15.06
N LEU A 855 -30.94 -2.71 16.10
CA LEU A 855 -31.24 -4.15 16.01
C LEU A 855 -32.41 -4.43 15.08
N ILE A 856 -33.49 -3.62 15.15
CA ILE A 856 -34.63 -3.73 14.21
C ILE A 856 -34.14 -3.48 12.78
N ARG A 857 -33.34 -2.45 12.55
CA ARG A 857 -32.74 -2.16 11.24
C ARG A 857 -31.97 -3.38 10.70
N LYS A 858 -31.09 -3.97 11.51
CA LYS A 858 -30.29 -5.16 11.15
C LYS A 858 -31.16 -6.37 10.85
N THR A 859 -32.15 -6.62 11.67
CA THR A 859 -33.11 -7.74 11.48
C THR A 859 -33.87 -7.58 10.15
N VAL A 860 -34.39 -6.37 9.87
CA VAL A 860 -35.08 -6.09 8.59
C VAL A 860 -34.16 -6.28 7.40
N LYS A 861 -32.86 -5.86 7.52
CA LYS A 861 -31.85 -6.09 6.48
C LYS A 861 -31.66 -7.58 6.20
N ILE A 862 -31.44 -8.39 7.25
CA ILE A 862 -31.24 -9.85 7.14
C ILE A 862 -32.47 -10.53 6.52
N ILE A 863 -33.68 -10.15 6.93
CA ILE A 863 -34.93 -10.72 6.36
C ILE A 863 -35.01 -10.40 4.87
N LYS A 864 -34.65 -9.18 4.46
CA LYS A 864 -34.66 -8.78 3.05
C LYS A 864 -33.65 -9.56 2.22
N GLU A 865 -32.42 -9.66 2.71
CA GLU A 865 -31.34 -10.44 2.04
C GLU A 865 -31.72 -11.92 1.91
N ASN A 866 -32.29 -12.53 2.95
CA ASN A 866 -32.76 -13.91 2.91
C ASN A 866 -33.93 -14.11 1.94
N LYS A 867 -34.79 -13.11 1.75
CA LYS A 867 -35.88 -13.15 0.77
C LYS A 867 -35.35 -13.09 -0.67
N GLU A 868 -34.42 -12.17 -0.92
CA GLU A 868 -33.77 -12.02 -2.24
C GLU A 868 -33.00 -13.29 -2.63
N LEU A 869 -32.34 -13.96 -1.67
CA LEU A 869 -31.67 -15.26 -1.88
C LEU A 869 -32.68 -16.37 -2.24
N LYS A 870 -33.87 -16.39 -1.61
CA LYS A 870 -34.91 -17.39 -1.90
C LYS A 870 -35.60 -17.18 -3.24
N GLU A 871 -35.69 -15.94 -3.72
CA GLU A 871 -36.31 -15.59 -4.98
C GLU A 871 -35.35 -15.75 -6.20
N GLY A 872 -34.17 -16.31 -6.01
CA GLY A 872 -33.19 -16.59 -7.09
C GLY A 872 -32.51 -15.33 -7.69
N ASN A 873 -32.75 -14.15 -7.13
CA ASN A 873 -32.12 -12.90 -7.57
C ASN A 873 -30.71 -12.70 -6.96
N ALA A 874 -30.04 -13.80 -6.61
CA ALA A 874 -28.72 -13.80 -5.96
C ALA A 874 -27.60 -13.19 -6.82
N CYS A 875 -27.80 -13.00 -8.12
CA CYS A 875 -26.80 -12.40 -9.03
C CYS A 875 -26.59 -10.88 -8.85
N GLN A 876 -27.39 -10.19 -8.03
CA GLN A 876 -27.25 -8.74 -7.83
C GLN A 876 -26.68 -8.34 -6.46
N LEU A 877 -26.49 -9.28 -5.52
CA LEU A 877 -26.09 -9.01 -4.13
C LEU A 877 -24.64 -9.42 -3.78
N VAL A 878 -23.99 -10.17 -4.65
CA VAL A 878 -22.56 -10.53 -4.49
C VAL A 878 -21.67 -9.59 -5.28
#